data_e81b7cf62026517a0d73e45a01beb337
#
_entry.id   e81b7cf62026517a0d73e45a01beb337
#
_cell.length_a   1.000
_cell.length_b   1.000
_cell.length_c   1.000
_cell.angle_alpha   90.00
_cell.angle_beta   90.00
_cell.angle_gamma   90.00
#
_symmetry.space_group_name_H-M   'P 1'
#
loop_
_entity.id
_entity.type
_entity.pdbx_description
1 polymer ?
#
loop_
_entity_poly.entity_id
_entity_poly.type
_entity_poly.pdbx_seq_one_letter_code
_entity_poly.pdbx_strand_id
1 'polypeptide(L)'
;MTSNEIRQKFLDFFASKGHTIVPSAPMVVKNDPTLMFTNAGMNQFKDIFLGNVTPKTHRATDSQKCLRVSGKHNDLEEVGHDSYHHTMFEMLGNWSFGDYFKTEAISWAWELLTEVYKIDKTKLYATVFEGSKEDGTSLDEEARQTWLKYLPEDHVLLGDKHDNFWEMGDTGPCGPCSEIHIDLRSDEEIAKVPGRELVNKSNPLVIEIWNLVFMQFNRKANGELELLPNHNIDTGMGFERLCMALQGKKSNYDTDVFTGMISKIEELSGHQYHESENTEVAMRVIADHIRAISFSIADGQLPSNVKAGYVIRRILRRAVRYGYTFLGFNEPFLCRLVQQLADDMGSAYPELRNQQKLIESVIREEEFAFLRTLDRGIRLMDDYLEKSADTKVINGKDAFVLYDTYGFPIDLTELIASEKGYTVDLEEFNAELQKQKERARQATSNEFGDWIQYNNGEEEEFLGYDYTDIDGVSLIKQRTVKQKNKTMFQLVFDRTPFYAEMGGQVGDTGYIESESGERINILNTIKENNLTIHIAERIPSDCTESFSLHVDAERRLKITNNHTTTHLLDQALREVLGPHVEQKGSYVCPDYLRFDFSHFSKMTDEEIEKVEKRVNELIRANYPLEEKRDATMEEATAMGAIALFGEKYSDRVRVVKFGKSVELCGGTHAQATGQIGMFMILSEGAVAAGVRRIEAVTGEAAWLHTRAMSETLKNAKAFFNNTPDLGEAIRKVIDENAGYKKEIESFVQEKVARLAEKISKEAKEINGIKVVEFTQSMDPVMAKGVAGLLQKQTENFVLAAAFEYAEKPNLVLMYSQDLVAKGKNAGKDIREAAKLILGGGGGQPGLATAGGKDVAGLKDALAKLVELATA
;
A
#
# COMPACT_ATOMS: atom_id res chain seq x y z
N MET A 1 -39.23 6.99 4.12
CA MET A 1 -38.50 5.89 4.80
C MET A 1 -37.06 6.32 5.00
N THR A 2 -36.47 5.96 6.14
CA THR A 2 -35.04 6.15 6.37
C THR A 2 -34.22 5.08 5.65
N SER A 3 -32.95 5.33 5.40
CA SER A 3 -32.01 4.38 4.81
C SER A 3 -31.96 3.06 5.59
N ASN A 4 -31.94 3.11 6.91
CA ASN A 4 -31.97 1.90 7.76
C ASN A 4 -33.28 1.12 7.62
N GLU A 5 -34.43 1.77 7.49
CA GLU A 5 -35.72 1.10 7.23
C GLU A 5 -35.75 0.46 5.84
N ILE A 6 -35.16 1.12 4.84
CA ILE A 6 -35.08 0.59 3.48
C ILE A 6 -34.24 -0.68 3.47
N ARG A 7 -33.04 -0.66 4.05
CA ARG A 7 -32.15 -1.83 4.15
C ARG A 7 -32.83 -2.99 4.88
N GLN A 8 -33.42 -2.73 6.04
CA GLN A 8 -34.08 -3.76 6.83
C GLN A 8 -35.26 -4.39 6.11
N LYS A 9 -36.10 -3.61 5.43
CA LYS A 9 -37.22 -4.13 4.65
C LYS A 9 -36.77 -5.05 3.49
N PHE A 10 -35.65 -4.76 2.84
CA PHE A 10 -35.08 -5.65 1.83
C PHE A 10 -34.71 -7.01 2.44
N LEU A 11 -33.98 -6.99 3.54
CA LEU A 11 -33.55 -8.21 4.22
C LEU A 11 -34.73 -9.02 4.75
N ASP A 12 -35.70 -8.37 5.39
CA ASP A 12 -36.90 -9.01 5.90
C ASP A 12 -37.76 -9.63 4.77
N PHE A 13 -37.87 -8.92 3.64
CA PHE A 13 -38.61 -9.44 2.48
C PHE A 13 -38.00 -10.73 1.97
N PHE A 14 -36.70 -10.77 1.72
CA PHE A 14 -36.04 -11.98 1.22
C PHE A 14 -35.94 -13.07 2.28
N ALA A 15 -35.80 -12.72 3.57
CA ALA A 15 -35.95 -13.70 4.64
C ALA A 15 -37.35 -14.37 4.63
N SER A 16 -38.42 -13.62 4.35
CA SER A 16 -39.78 -14.16 4.20
C SER A 16 -39.92 -15.09 3.01
N LYS A 17 -39.05 -14.96 1.98
CA LYS A 17 -38.96 -15.86 0.82
C LYS A 17 -37.98 -17.03 1.07
N GLY A 18 -37.51 -17.23 2.28
CA GLY A 18 -36.66 -18.35 2.69
C GLY A 18 -35.17 -18.13 2.47
N HIS A 19 -34.71 -16.89 2.28
CA HIS A 19 -33.30 -16.57 2.19
C HIS A 19 -32.67 -16.47 3.58
N THR A 20 -31.44 -16.95 3.72
CA THR A 20 -30.62 -16.74 4.91
C THR A 20 -29.94 -15.38 4.81
N ILE A 21 -30.11 -14.54 5.82
CA ILE A 21 -29.36 -13.27 5.90
C ILE A 21 -27.93 -13.60 6.26
N VAL A 22 -26.98 -13.18 5.43
CA VAL A 22 -25.54 -13.40 5.62
C VAL A 22 -24.84 -12.05 5.86
N PRO A 23 -23.72 -12.02 6.60
CA PRO A 23 -22.98 -10.78 6.81
C PRO A 23 -22.25 -10.34 5.54
N SER A 24 -22.08 -9.01 5.38
CA SER A 24 -21.27 -8.42 4.32
C SER A 24 -19.83 -8.94 4.34
N ALA A 25 -19.29 -9.30 3.20
CA ALA A 25 -17.87 -9.62 3.06
C ALA A 25 -16.98 -8.35 3.26
N PRO A 26 -15.71 -8.50 3.64
CA PRO A 26 -14.75 -7.43 3.61
C PRO A 26 -14.62 -6.81 2.21
N MET A 27 -14.42 -5.49 2.14
CA MET A 27 -14.24 -4.79 0.85
C MET A 27 -12.91 -5.14 0.19
N VAL A 28 -11.88 -5.50 0.96
CA VAL A 28 -10.57 -5.90 0.43
C VAL A 28 -10.53 -7.43 0.35
N VAL A 29 -10.42 -7.93 -0.88
CA VAL A 29 -10.37 -9.38 -1.12
C VAL A 29 -8.97 -9.90 -0.80
N LYS A 30 -8.91 -10.87 0.10
CA LYS A 30 -7.68 -11.63 0.39
C LYS A 30 -7.74 -12.93 -0.40
N ASN A 31 -6.60 -13.35 -0.95
CA ASN A 31 -6.42 -14.66 -1.61
C ASN A 31 -7.19 -14.88 -2.93
N ASP A 32 -7.70 -13.84 -3.60
CA ASP A 32 -8.19 -13.94 -4.98
C ASP A 32 -7.22 -13.22 -5.93
N PRO A 33 -6.59 -13.92 -6.88
CA PRO A 33 -5.63 -13.31 -7.80
C PRO A 33 -6.28 -12.41 -8.86
N THR A 34 -7.62 -12.50 -9.03
CA THR A 34 -8.36 -11.76 -10.07
C THR A 34 -9.02 -10.50 -9.53
N LEU A 35 -9.25 -10.40 -8.21
CA LEU A 35 -9.96 -9.30 -7.58
C LEU A 35 -9.16 -8.70 -6.42
N MET A 36 -8.96 -7.39 -6.45
CA MET A 36 -8.35 -6.65 -5.34
C MET A 36 -9.39 -6.20 -4.32
N PHE A 37 -10.59 -5.87 -4.78
CA PHE A 37 -11.70 -5.37 -3.97
C PHE A 37 -12.99 -6.11 -4.30
N THR A 38 -13.87 -6.20 -3.32
CA THR A 38 -15.25 -6.65 -3.51
C THR A 38 -16.00 -5.57 -4.30
N ASN A 39 -16.26 -5.81 -5.57
CA ASN A 39 -16.91 -4.89 -6.50
C ASN A 39 -18.39 -5.23 -6.76
N ALA A 40 -18.82 -6.40 -6.31
CA ALA A 40 -20.21 -6.90 -6.42
C ALA A 40 -20.54 -7.88 -5.28
N GLY A 41 -21.83 -8.01 -4.97
CA GLY A 41 -22.31 -8.89 -3.89
C GLY A 41 -21.97 -10.37 -4.08
N MET A 42 -21.90 -10.82 -5.34
CA MET A 42 -21.61 -12.20 -5.69
C MET A 42 -20.16 -12.62 -5.39
N ASN A 43 -19.22 -11.71 -5.20
CA ASN A 43 -17.80 -12.06 -5.05
C ASN A 43 -17.56 -13.07 -3.92
N GLN A 44 -18.30 -12.96 -2.81
CA GLN A 44 -18.21 -13.92 -1.70
C GLN A 44 -18.77 -15.31 -2.01
N PHE A 45 -19.53 -15.48 -3.11
CA PHE A 45 -20.17 -16.73 -3.52
C PHE A 45 -19.59 -17.32 -4.81
N LYS A 46 -18.49 -16.76 -5.34
CA LYS A 46 -17.83 -17.14 -6.58
C LYS A 46 -17.62 -18.67 -6.69
N ASP A 47 -17.11 -19.29 -5.64
CA ASP A 47 -16.83 -20.73 -5.62
C ASP A 47 -18.09 -21.60 -5.63
N ILE A 48 -19.17 -21.09 -5.05
CA ILE A 48 -20.47 -21.78 -5.11
C ILE A 48 -21.01 -21.76 -6.54
N PHE A 49 -20.94 -20.63 -7.23
CA PHE A 49 -21.36 -20.52 -8.63
C PHE A 49 -20.55 -21.41 -9.57
N LEU A 50 -19.24 -21.52 -9.33
CA LEU A 50 -18.34 -22.41 -10.09
C LEU A 50 -18.49 -23.91 -9.73
N GLY A 51 -19.27 -24.24 -8.70
CA GLY A 51 -19.43 -25.61 -8.22
C GLY A 51 -18.21 -26.14 -7.45
N ASN A 52 -17.27 -25.28 -7.06
CA ASN A 52 -16.09 -25.65 -6.26
C ASN A 52 -16.45 -25.93 -4.79
N VAL A 53 -17.56 -25.37 -4.30
CA VAL A 53 -18.03 -25.51 -2.91
C VAL A 53 -19.53 -25.75 -2.90
N THR A 54 -19.98 -26.72 -2.09
CA THR A 54 -21.41 -26.98 -1.86
C THR A 54 -21.98 -25.85 -0.98
N PRO A 55 -23.11 -25.21 -1.38
CA PRO A 55 -23.72 -24.16 -0.60
C PRO A 55 -24.30 -24.68 0.72
N LYS A 56 -24.03 -24.00 1.84
CA LYS A 56 -24.68 -24.31 3.14
C LYS A 56 -26.17 -23.96 3.14
N THR A 57 -26.59 -23.03 2.31
CA THR A 57 -27.97 -22.61 2.08
C THR A 57 -28.16 -22.37 0.59
N HIS A 58 -29.34 -22.77 0.06
CA HIS A 58 -29.65 -22.56 -1.36
C HIS A 58 -30.11 -21.12 -1.68
N ARG A 59 -30.44 -20.33 -0.65
CA ARG A 59 -30.85 -18.92 -0.79
C ARG A 59 -30.12 -18.04 0.21
N ALA A 60 -29.50 -16.97 -0.25
CA ALA A 60 -28.83 -15.98 0.60
C ALA A 60 -29.28 -14.57 0.26
N THR A 61 -29.19 -13.65 1.23
CA THR A 61 -29.42 -12.20 1.04
C THR A 61 -28.55 -11.41 1.99
N ASP A 62 -28.05 -10.27 1.54
CA ASP A 62 -27.32 -9.31 2.39
C ASP A 62 -27.39 -7.87 1.86
N SER A 63 -26.72 -6.97 2.61
CA SER A 63 -26.27 -5.65 2.15
C SER A 63 -24.75 -5.70 2.08
N GLN A 64 -24.19 -5.89 0.88
CA GLN A 64 -22.75 -6.02 0.67
C GLN A 64 -22.09 -4.65 0.48
N LYS A 65 -21.04 -4.39 1.27
CA LYS A 65 -20.13 -3.26 1.05
C LYS A 65 -19.30 -3.50 -0.21
N CYS A 66 -19.40 -2.63 -1.20
CA CYS A 66 -18.66 -2.71 -2.46
C CYS A 66 -17.73 -1.53 -2.62
N LEU A 67 -16.57 -1.74 -3.28
CA LEU A 67 -15.58 -0.71 -3.58
C LEU A 67 -15.19 -0.77 -5.07
N ARG A 68 -15.49 0.31 -5.83
CA ARG A 68 -15.20 0.43 -7.26
C ARG A 68 -14.22 1.57 -7.54
N VAL A 69 -12.92 1.26 -7.46
CA VAL A 69 -11.82 2.25 -7.55
C VAL A 69 -10.64 1.76 -8.38
N SER A 70 -10.80 0.63 -9.08
CA SER A 70 -9.76 0.04 -9.92
C SER A 70 -10.30 -1.02 -10.87
N GLY A 71 -9.54 -1.31 -11.93
CA GLY A 71 -9.86 -2.37 -12.90
C GLY A 71 -10.95 -1.97 -13.89
N LYS A 72 -11.82 -2.95 -14.26
CA LYS A 72 -12.93 -2.78 -15.22
C LYS A 72 -14.01 -1.84 -14.66
N HIS A 73 -14.20 -1.85 -13.34
CA HIS A 73 -15.15 -1.00 -12.62
C HIS A 73 -14.39 0.02 -11.79
N ASN A 74 -14.29 1.25 -12.27
CA ASN A 74 -13.57 2.34 -11.61
C ASN A 74 -14.37 3.65 -11.71
N ASP A 75 -15.05 4.02 -10.64
CA ASP A 75 -15.93 5.17 -10.56
C ASP A 75 -15.25 6.38 -9.87
N LEU A 76 -13.93 6.30 -9.56
CA LEU A 76 -13.24 7.29 -8.73
C LEU A 76 -13.26 8.71 -9.30
N GLU A 77 -13.22 8.86 -10.63
CA GLU A 77 -13.15 10.16 -11.29
C GLU A 77 -14.52 10.85 -11.35
N GLU A 78 -15.60 10.07 -11.47
CA GLU A 78 -16.99 10.54 -11.54
C GLU A 78 -17.50 10.99 -10.16
N VAL A 79 -16.97 10.41 -9.08
CA VAL A 79 -17.41 10.68 -7.70
C VAL A 79 -17.27 12.16 -7.34
N GLY A 80 -18.38 12.74 -6.93
CA GLY A 80 -18.54 14.14 -6.57
C GLY A 80 -18.99 15.03 -7.73
N HIS A 81 -18.67 14.64 -8.98
CA HIS A 81 -19.02 15.41 -10.17
C HIS A 81 -20.41 15.06 -10.71
N ASP A 82 -20.88 13.85 -10.49
CA ASP A 82 -22.25 13.45 -10.77
C ASP A 82 -23.08 13.23 -9.48
N SER A 83 -24.33 12.75 -9.64
CA SER A 83 -25.29 12.64 -8.55
C SER A 83 -25.43 11.22 -7.97
N TYR A 84 -24.77 10.18 -8.53
CA TYR A 84 -25.08 8.79 -8.21
C TYR A 84 -23.90 7.79 -8.22
N HIS A 85 -22.67 8.16 -8.64
CA HIS A 85 -21.49 7.31 -8.53
C HIS A 85 -20.79 7.48 -7.18
N HIS A 86 -20.28 6.36 -6.66
CA HIS A 86 -19.60 6.28 -5.38
C HIS A 86 -18.36 5.39 -5.46
N THR A 87 -17.33 5.72 -4.69
CA THR A 87 -16.20 4.81 -4.48
C THR A 87 -16.63 3.60 -3.67
N MET A 88 -17.29 3.84 -2.54
CA MET A 88 -17.90 2.83 -1.68
C MET A 88 -19.41 2.97 -1.71
N PHE A 89 -20.13 1.88 -1.96
CA PHE A 89 -21.59 1.82 -1.92
C PHE A 89 -22.07 0.50 -1.35
N GLU A 90 -23.34 0.48 -0.93
CA GLU A 90 -24.00 -0.75 -0.51
C GLU A 90 -24.74 -1.38 -1.68
N MET A 91 -24.53 -2.67 -1.90
CA MET A 91 -25.28 -3.46 -2.86
C MET A 91 -26.22 -4.42 -2.11
N LEU A 92 -27.51 -4.18 -2.20
CA LEU A 92 -28.52 -5.11 -1.68
C LEU A 92 -28.64 -6.28 -2.65
N GLY A 93 -28.38 -7.49 -2.16
CA GLY A 93 -28.32 -8.68 -2.98
C GLY A 93 -29.21 -9.83 -2.49
N ASN A 94 -29.73 -10.60 -3.44
CA ASN A 94 -30.32 -11.90 -3.17
C ASN A 94 -29.80 -12.93 -4.18
N TRP A 95 -29.51 -14.13 -3.69
CA TRP A 95 -28.87 -15.20 -4.45
C TRP A 95 -29.67 -16.49 -4.36
N SER A 96 -29.67 -17.23 -5.51
CA SER A 96 -30.15 -18.60 -5.59
C SER A 96 -29.02 -19.51 -6.09
N PHE A 97 -28.77 -20.57 -5.38
CA PHE A 97 -27.75 -21.56 -5.74
C PHE A 97 -28.46 -22.85 -6.20
N GLY A 98 -28.94 -22.81 -7.45
CA GLY A 98 -29.64 -23.93 -8.07
C GLY A 98 -31.05 -24.23 -7.53
N ASP A 99 -31.71 -23.24 -6.90
CA ASP A 99 -33.06 -23.42 -6.30
C ASP A 99 -34.15 -22.75 -7.15
N TYR A 100 -34.16 -21.43 -7.27
CA TYR A 100 -35.07 -20.68 -8.13
C TYR A 100 -34.34 -19.96 -9.25
N PHE A 101 -35.07 -19.50 -10.27
CA PHE A 101 -34.48 -18.87 -11.42
C PHE A 101 -35.24 -17.59 -11.86
N LYS A 102 -35.23 -17.23 -13.14
CA LYS A 102 -35.70 -15.95 -13.69
C LYS A 102 -37.11 -15.55 -13.27
N THR A 103 -38.07 -16.51 -13.33
CA THR A 103 -39.50 -16.23 -13.07
C THR A 103 -39.71 -15.76 -11.64
N GLU A 104 -39.15 -16.44 -10.65
CA GLU A 104 -39.25 -16.07 -9.24
C GLU A 104 -38.46 -14.77 -8.97
N ALA A 105 -37.22 -14.63 -9.50
CA ALA A 105 -36.40 -13.45 -9.30
C ALA A 105 -37.10 -12.18 -9.78
N ILE A 106 -37.64 -12.18 -10.99
CA ILE A 106 -38.40 -11.05 -11.57
C ILE A 106 -39.68 -10.78 -10.76
N SER A 107 -40.42 -11.85 -10.41
CA SER A 107 -41.66 -11.70 -9.66
C SER A 107 -41.48 -11.08 -8.28
N TRP A 108 -40.43 -11.51 -7.56
CA TRP A 108 -40.09 -10.96 -6.24
C TRP A 108 -39.53 -9.56 -6.33
N ALA A 109 -38.71 -9.25 -7.36
CA ALA A 109 -38.24 -7.89 -7.59
C ALA A 109 -39.42 -6.95 -7.82
N TRP A 110 -40.39 -7.33 -8.68
CA TRP A 110 -41.61 -6.54 -8.88
C TRP A 110 -42.43 -6.38 -7.61
N GLU A 111 -42.68 -7.45 -6.85
CA GLU A 111 -43.43 -7.43 -5.58
C GLU A 111 -42.77 -6.48 -4.58
N LEU A 112 -41.45 -6.58 -4.40
CA LEU A 112 -40.70 -5.71 -3.48
C LEU A 112 -40.81 -4.23 -3.85
N LEU A 113 -40.55 -3.89 -5.11
CA LEU A 113 -40.57 -2.50 -5.55
C LEU A 113 -41.98 -1.89 -5.49
N THR A 114 -43.00 -2.62 -5.93
CA THR A 114 -44.34 -2.07 -6.13
C THR A 114 -45.27 -2.26 -4.94
N GLU A 115 -45.14 -3.38 -4.18
CA GLU A 115 -46.05 -3.67 -3.07
C GLU A 115 -45.43 -3.35 -1.69
N VAL A 116 -44.11 -3.50 -1.52
CA VAL A 116 -43.43 -3.21 -0.25
C VAL A 116 -42.93 -1.76 -0.23
N TYR A 117 -42.18 -1.35 -1.25
CA TYR A 117 -41.66 0.01 -1.33
C TYR A 117 -42.66 1.02 -1.92
N LYS A 118 -43.74 0.56 -2.57
CA LYS A 118 -44.80 1.41 -3.15
C LYS A 118 -44.30 2.38 -4.23
N ILE A 119 -43.30 1.95 -5.02
CA ILE A 119 -42.85 2.72 -6.17
C ILE A 119 -43.94 2.73 -7.24
N ASP A 120 -44.12 3.86 -7.90
CA ASP A 120 -45.09 4.02 -8.99
C ASP A 120 -44.69 3.15 -10.19
N LYS A 121 -45.57 2.19 -10.52
CA LYS A 121 -45.40 1.23 -11.60
C LYS A 121 -45.17 1.88 -12.97
N THR A 122 -45.71 3.07 -13.18
CA THR A 122 -45.62 3.81 -14.46
C THR A 122 -44.25 4.44 -14.67
N LYS A 123 -43.42 4.52 -13.65
CA LYS A 123 -42.06 5.06 -13.69
C LYS A 123 -40.98 3.99 -13.83
N LEU A 124 -41.36 2.72 -13.85
CA LEU A 124 -40.43 1.59 -13.93
C LEU A 124 -40.29 1.10 -15.38
N TYR A 125 -39.06 0.79 -15.77
CA TYR A 125 -38.68 0.17 -17.03
C TYR A 125 -37.81 -1.05 -16.72
N ALA A 126 -37.89 -2.08 -17.58
CA ALA A 126 -37.00 -3.23 -17.52
C ALA A 126 -36.25 -3.39 -18.85
N THR A 127 -34.96 -3.72 -18.79
CA THR A 127 -34.21 -4.16 -19.95
C THR A 127 -34.04 -5.67 -19.95
N VAL A 128 -33.92 -6.28 -21.10
CA VAL A 128 -33.61 -7.71 -21.25
C VAL A 128 -32.54 -7.89 -22.33
N PHE A 129 -31.70 -8.89 -22.16
CA PHE A 129 -30.60 -9.18 -23.07
C PHE A 129 -31.10 -9.56 -24.48
N GLU A 130 -30.66 -8.83 -25.53
CA GLU A 130 -31.07 -9.07 -26.92
C GLU A 130 -30.36 -10.23 -27.62
N GLY A 131 -29.30 -10.78 -26.95
CA GLY A 131 -28.43 -11.81 -27.51
C GLY A 131 -27.12 -11.25 -28.06
N SER A 132 -26.13 -12.11 -28.25
CA SER A 132 -24.84 -11.79 -28.87
C SER A 132 -24.46 -12.82 -29.91
N LYS A 133 -24.24 -12.37 -31.14
CA LYS A 133 -23.77 -13.23 -32.24
C LYS A 133 -22.34 -13.72 -31.98
N GLU A 134 -21.52 -12.91 -31.33
CA GLU A 134 -20.15 -13.22 -31.00
C GLU A 134 -20.07 -14.39 -30.03
N ASP A 135 -20.93 -14.39 -29.01
CA ASP A 135 -20.98 -15.43 -27.96
C ASP A 135 -21.96 -16.58 -28.33
N GLY A 136 -22.63 -16.50 -29.48
CA GLY A 136 -23.61 -17.50 -29.91
C GLY A 136 -24.85 -17.58 -29.03
N THR A 137 -25.18 -16.50 -28.32
CA THR A 137 -26.34 -16.40 -27.43
C THR A 137 -27.50 -15.70 -28.11
N SER A 138 -28.73 -16.09 -27.72
CA SER A 138 -29.99 -15.54 -28.25
C SER A 138 -30.66 -14.58 -27.27
N LEU A 139 -31.68 -13.88 -27.76
CA LEU A 139 -32.57 -13.05 -26.94
C LEU A 139 -33.11 -13.85 -25.75
N ASP A 140 -33.07 -13.23 -24.57
CA ASP A 140 -33.66 -13.80 -23.33
C ASP A 140 -35.18 -13.66 -23.32
N GLU A 141 -35.81 -14.50 -24.12
CA GLU A 141 -37.28 -14.50 -24.25
C GLU A 141 -38.00 -14.87 -22.97
N GLU A 142 -37.41 -15.72 -22.11
CA GLU A 142 -37.99 -16.10 -20.81
C GLU A 142 -38.10 -14.86 -19.88
N ALA A 143 -37.04 -14.07 -19.78
CA ALA A 143 -37.07 -12.84 -18.99
C ALA A 143 -38.07 -11.84 -19.58
N ARG A 144 -38.08 -11.67 -20.94
CA ARG A 144 -39.00 -10.79 -21.64
C ARG A 144 -40.46 -11.15 -21.37
N GLN A 145 -40.84 -12.42 -21.55
CA GLN A 145 -42.22 -12.89 -21.33
C GLN A 145 -42.62 -12.78 -19.86
N THR A 146 -41.70 -12.91 -18.95
CA THR A 146 -41.97 -12.72 -17.51
C THR A 146 -42.25 -11.26 -17.19
N TRP A 147 -41.47 -10.31 -17.70
CA TRP A 147 -41.71 -8.88 -17.51
C TRP A 147 -43.03 -8.39 -18.15
N LEU A 148 -43.42 -8.91 -19.31
CA LEU A 148 -44.69 -8.59 -19.98
C LEU A 148 -45.96 -8.98 -19.18
N LYS A 149 -45.81 -9.77 -18.08
CA LYS A 149 -46.91 -10.00 -17.14
C LYS A 149 -47.14 -8.80 -16.21
N TYR A 150 -46.17 -7.92 -16.04
CA TYR A 150 -46.16 -6.82 -15.07
C TYR A 150 -46.07 -5.44 -15.71
N LEU A 151 -45.32 -5.31 -16.79
CA LEU A 151 -45.04 -4.06 -17.52
C LEU A 151 -45.69 -4.06 -18.91
N PRO A 152 -46.12 -2.91 -19.41
CA PRO A 152 -46.53 -2.79 -20.81
C PRO A 152 -45.30 -2.98 -21.75
N GLU A 153 -45.55 -3.35 -23.00
CA GLU A 153 -44.50 -3.73 -23.93
C GLU A 153 -43.48 -2.59 -24.19
N ASP A 154 -43.91 -1.34 -24.14
CA ASP A 154 -43.05 -0.16 -24.33
C ASP A 154 -42.20 0.20 -23.10
N HIS A 155 -42.36 -0.51 -21.98
CA HIS A 155 -41.53 -0.45 -20.79
C HIS A 155 -40.57 -1.64 -20.66
N VAL A 156 -40.58 -2.60 -21.60
CA VAL A 156 -39.67 -3.74 -21.66
C VAL A 156 -38.74 -3.57 -22.86
N LEU A 157 -37.53 -3.11 -22.62
CA LEU A 157 -36.57 -2.71 -23.64
C LEU A 157 -35.52 -3.81 -23.88
N LEU A 158 -34.94 -3.83 -25.09
CA LEU A 158 -33.83 -4.72 -25.42
C LEU A 158 -32.50 -3.99 -25.15
N GLY A 159 -31.57 -4.69 -24.47
CA GLY A 159 -30.22 -4.19 -24.22
C GLY A 159 -29.17 -5.12 -24.82
N ASP A 160 -28.09 -4.53 -25.25
CA ASP A 160 -26.98 -5.25 -25.89
C ASP A 160 -26.08 -5.97 -24.85
N LYS A 161 -24.99 -6.58 -25.32
CA LYS A 161 -24.03 -7.28 -24.47
C LYS A 161 -23.37 -6.36 -23.43
N HIS A 162 -23.17 -5.09 -23.75
CA HIS A 162 -22.54 -4.14 -22.83
C HIS A 162 -23.43 -3.89 -21.61
N ASP A 163 -24.73 -3.70 -21.82
CA ASP A 163 -25.67 -3.34 -20.77
C ASP A 163 -26.30 -4.59 -20.11
N ASN A 164 -26.64 -5.62 -20.87
CA ASN A 164 -27.43 -6.74 -20.37
C ASN A 164 -26.75 -8.12 -20.40
N PHE A 165 -25.40 -8.15 -20.42
CA PHE A 165 -24.63 -9.39 -20.16
C PHE A 165 -23.56 -9.15 -19.12
N TRP A 166 -23.79 -9.60 -17.89
CA TRP A 166 -22.88 -9.35 -16.79
C TRP A 166 -21.72 -10.35 -16.76
N GLU A 167 -20.51 -9.85 -16.52
CA GLU A 167 -19.28 -10.62 -16.40
C GLU A 167 -18.51 -10.18 -15.17
N MET A 168 -18.07 -11.13 -14.34
CA MET A 168 -17.29 -10.83 -13.14
C MET A 168 -15.95 -10.18 -13.46
N GLY A 169 -15.32 -10.62 -14.55
CA GLY A 169 -14.04 -10.15 -15.06
C GLY A 169 -13.77 -10.70 -16.45
N ASP A 170 -12.50 -10.81 -16.85
CA ASP A 170 -12.11 -11.39 -18.14
C ASP A 170 -12.40 -12.90 -18.20
N THR A 171 -12.49 -13.57 -17.05
CA THR A 171 -12.86 -14.97 -16.88
C THR A 171 -13.72 -15.16 -15.64
N GLY A 172 -14.52 -16.22 -15.60
CA GLY A 172 -15.36 -16.56 -14.45
C GLY A 172 -16.85 -16.61 -14.73
N PRO A 173 -17.70 -16.70 -13.68
CA PRO A 173 -19.14 -16.76 -13.82
C PRO A 173 -19.70 -15.55 -14.54
N CYS A 174 -20.65 -15.79 -15.45
CA CYS A 174 -21.29 -14.74 -16.23
C CYS A 174 -22.68 -15.19 -16.70
N GLY A 175 -23.47 -14.24 -17.22
CA GLY A 175 -24.77 -14.55 -17.80
C GLY A 175 -25.57 -13.34 -18.24
N PRO A 176 -26.64 -13.55 -19.00
CA PRO A 176 -27.55 -12.47 -19.35
C PRO A 176 -28.15 -11.87 -18.09
N CYS A 177 -28.48 -10.59 -18.16
CA CYS A 177 -29.11 -9.91 -17.05
C CYS A 177 -30.30 -9.04 -17.50
N SER A 178 -31.07 -8.63 -16.51
CA SER A 178 -32.21 -7.75 -16.71
C SER A 178 -32.11 -6.62 -15.68
N GLU A 179 -32.00 -5.40 -16.17
CA GLU A 179 -31.94 -4.21 -15.32
C GLU A 179 -33.32 -3.62 -15.09
N ILE A 180 -33.54 -3.08 -13.90
CA ILE A 180 -34.73 -2.31 -13.57
C ILE A 180 -34.32 -0.86 -13.42
N HIS A 181 -34.94 0.01 -14.22
CA HIS A 181 -34.72 1.45 -14.24
C HIS A 181 -35.92 2.18 -13.68
N ILE A 182 -35.64 3.34 -13.08
CA ILE A 182 -36.67 4.26 -12.58
C ILE A 182 -36.51 5.63 -13.23
N ASP A 183 -37.64 6.24 -13.61
CA ASP A 183 -37.69 7.62 -14.09
C ASP A 183 -38.10 8.54 -12.93
N LEU A 184 -37.15 9.31 -12.42
CA LEU A 184 -37.32 10.22 -11.29
C LEU A 184 -37.75 11.63 -11.72
N ARG A 185 -37.97 11.85 -13.01
CA ARG A 185 -38.42 13.15 -13.54
C ARG A 185 -39.88 13.43 -13.18
N SER A 186 -40.27 14.67 -13.30
CA SER A 186 -41.66 15.08 -13.18
C SER A 186 -42.51 14.55 -14.33
N ASP A 187 -43.80 14.40 -14.10
CA ASP A 187 -44.74 13.92 -15.13
C ASP A 187 -44.77 14.86 -16.36
N GLU A 188 -44.51 16.18 -16.16
CA GLU A 188 -44.37 17.14 -17.26
C GLU A 188 -43.13 16.91 -18.12
N GLU A 189 -42.03 16.50 -17.53
CA GLU A 189 -40.78 16.15 -18.24
C GLU A 189 -40.94 14.81 -18.97
N ILE A 190 -41.60 13.82 -18.33
CA ILE A 190 -41.90 12.53 -18.96
C ILE A 190 -42.83 12.68 -20.16
N ALA A 191 -43.84 13.55 -20.08
CA ALA A 191 -44.75 13.81 -21.17
C ALA A 191 -44.04 14.42 -22.40
N LYS A 192 -42.92 15.15 -22.21
CA LYS A 192 -42.12 15.74 -23.31
C LYS A 192 -41.21 14.72 -23.98
N VAL A 193 -40.54 13.92 -23.19
CA VAL A 193 -39.60 12.85 -23.62
C VAL A 193 -39.89 11.59 -22.80
N PRO A 194 -40.49 10.56 -23.39
CA PRO A 194 -40.77 9.31 -22.69
C PRO A 194 -39.51 8.70 -22.08
N GLY A 195 -39.61 8.12 -20.85
CA GLY A 195 -38.48 7.55 -20.14
C GLY A 195 -37.75 6.46 -20.92
N ARG A 196 -38.45 5.67 -21.75
CA ARG A 196 -37.86 4.62 -22.61
C ARG A 196 -36.77 5.14 -23.56
N GLU A 197 -36.82 6.43 -23.94
CA GLU A 197 -35.82 7.04 -24.82
C GLU A 197 -34.52 7.41 -24.06
N LEU A 198 -34.57 7.42 -22.72
CA LEU A 198 -33.49 7.83 -21.85
C LEU A 198 -32.86 6.68 -21.05
N VAL A 199 -33.47 5.48 -21.05
CA VAL A 199 -32.91 4.25 -20.46
C VAL A 199 -31.56 3.98 -21.13
N ASN A 200 -30.50 3.75 -20.34
CA ASN A 200 -29.10 3.52 -20.78
C ASN A 200 -28.53 4.64 -21.68
N LYS A 201 -28.96 5.91 -21.44
CA LYS A 201 -28.48 7.10 -22.17
C LYS A 201 -27.81 8.12 -21.24
N SER A 202 -27.22 7.67 -20.13
CA SER A 202 -26.51 8.51 -19.14
C SER A 202 -27.35 9.68 -18.60
N ASN A 203 -28.68 9.50 -18.50
CA ASN A 203 -29.55 10.53 -17.93
C ASN A 203 -29.55 10.41 -16.39
N PRO A 204 -29.22 11.49 -15.64
CA PRO A 204 -29.07 11.41 -14.18
C PRO A 204 -30.40 11.18 -13.41
N LEU A 205 -31.53 11.25 -14.08
CA LEU A 205 -32.87 11.05 -13.48
C LEU A 205 -33.61 9.84 -14.08
N VAL A 206 -33.04 9.12 -15.06
CA VAL A 206 -33.55 7.84 -15.57
C VAL A 206 -32.45 6.81 -15.38
N ILE A 207 -32.44 6.19 -14.20
CA ILE A 207 -31.31 5.45 -13.70
C ILE A 207 -31.64 3.97 -13.44
N GLU A 208 -30.67 3.11 -13.65
CA GLU A 208 -30.70 1.73 -13.17
C GLU A 208 -30.66 1.72 -11.64
N ILE A 209 -31.60 1.00 -11.02
CA ILE A 209 -31.63 0.79 -9.58
C ILE A 209 -31.32 -0.66 -9.17
N TRP A 210 -31.59 -1.64 -10.05
CA TRP A 210 -31.43 -3.05 -9.75
C TRP A 210 -31.03 -3.84 -10.98
N ASN A 211 -29.98 -4.68 -10.88
CA ASN A 211 -29.59 -5.62 -11.92
C ASN A 211 -29.89 -7.07 -11.44
N LEU A 212 -30.64 -7.82 -12.23
CA LEU A 212 -30.99 -9.23 -12.00
C LEU A 212 -30.13 -10.07 -12.95
N VAL A 213 -29.08 -10.70 -12.44
CA VAL A 213 -28.16 -11.53 -13.25
C VAL A 213 -28.55 -12.99 -13.19
N PHE A 214 -28.69 -13.59 -14.37
CA PHE A 214 -29.05 -15.00 -14.57
C PHE A 214 -27.77 -15.78 -14.88
N MET A 215 -27.07 -16.21 -13.82
CA MET A 215 -25.79 -16.89 -13.89
C MET A 215 -25.95 -18.27 -14.50
N GLN A 216 -25.56 -18.41 -15.77
CA GLN A 216 -25.68 -19.63 -16.57
C GLN A 216 -24.36 -20.13 -17.11
N PHE A 217 -23.35 -19.25 -17.24
CA PHE A 217 -22.11 -19.53 -17.95
C PHE A 217 -20.88 -19.25 -17.11
N ASN A 218 -19.80 -19.89 -17.50
CA ASN A 218 -18.44 -19.58 -17.09
C ASN A 218 -17.64 -19.14 -18.33
N ARG A 219 -17.08 -17.92 -18.33
CA ARG A 219 -16.19 -17.45 -19.40
C ARG A 219 -14.81 -18.02 -19.17
N LYS A 220 -14.33 -18.82 -20.16
CA LYS A 220 -13.00 -19.42 -20.14
C LYS A 220 -11.91 -18.43 -20.61
N ALA A 221 -10.65 -18.75 -20.35
CA ALA A 221 -9.50 -17.94 -20.78
C ALA A 221 -9.38 -17.80 -22.31
N ASN A 222 -9.94 -18.74 -23.08
CA ASN A 222 -10.01 -18.70 -24.54
C ASN A 222 -11.20 -17.86 -25.08
N GLY A 223 -12.02 -17.29 -24.19
CA GLY A 223 -13.21 -16.50 -24.53
C GLY A 223 -14.50 -17.29 -24.71
N GLU A 224 -14.46 -18.63 -24.70
CA GLU A 224 -15.66 -19.46 -24.87
C GLU A 224 -16.54 -19.45 -23.62
N LEU A 225 -17.87 -19.60 -23.81
CA LEU A 225 -18.84 -19.76 -22.76
C LEU A 225 -19.10 -21.26 -22.52
N GLU A 226 -18.90 -21.71 -21.28
CA GLU A 226 -19.25 -23.04 -20.79
C GLU A 226 -20.45 -22.94 -19.84
N LEU A 227 -21.38 -23.87 -19.92
CA LEU A 227 -22.51 -23.90 -18.98
C LEU A 227 -22.04 -24.18 -17.55
N LEU A 228 -22.55 -23.42 -16.59
CA LEU A 228 -22.37 -23.71 -15.16
C LEU A 228 -23.13 -25.01 -14.77
N PRO A 229 -22.70 -25.70 -13.72
CA PRO A 229 -23.38 -26.91 -13.22
C PRO A 229 -24.85 -26.70 -12.88
N ASN A 230 -25.20 -25.49 -12.40
CA ASN A 230 -26.55 -25.10 -12.03
C ASN A 230 -26.89 -23.72 -12.62
N HIS A 231 -28.19 -23.48 -12.79
CA HIS A 231 -28.72 -22.15 -13.05
C HIS A 231 -28.83 -21.41 -11.72
N ASN A 232 -28.17 -20.27 -11.61
CA ASN A 232 -28.13 -19.52 -10.37
C ASN A 232 -28.65 -18.09 -10.58
N ILE A 233 -29.08 -17.48 -9.50
CA ILE A 233 -29.45 -16.05 -9.48
C ILE A 233 -28.42 -15.27 -8.67
N ASP A 234 -27.96 -14.17 -9.25
CA ASP A 234 -27.25 -13.10 -8.59
C ASP A 234 -27.98 -11.80 -8.84
N THR A 235 -28.25 -11.02 -7.80
CA THR A 235 -28.84 -9.70 -7.99
C THR A 235 -28.08 -8.64 -7.23
N GLY A 236 -28.03 -7.43 -7.81
CA GLY A 236 -27.38 -6.28 -7.18
C GLY A 236 -28.24 -5.03 -7.33
N MET A 237 -28.82 -4.55 -6.23
CA MET A 237 -29.56 -3.29 -6.18
C MET A 237 -28.71 -2.21 -5.51
N GLY A 238 -28.52 -1.08 -6.19
CA GLY A 238 -27.81 0.07 -5.65
C GLY A 238 -28.62 0.69 -4.50
N PHE A 239 -28.13 0.51 -3.26
CA PHE A 239 -28.81 0.98 -2.07
C PHE A 239 -29.00 2.49 -2.04
N GLU A 240 -27.95 3.25 -2.35
CA GLU A 240 -27.98 4.70 -2.38
C GLU A 240 -28.95 5.22 -3.45
N ARG A 241 -28.97 4.58 -4.64
CA ARG A 241 -29.93 4.90 -5.73
C ARG A 241 -31.36 4.59 -5.32
N LEU A 242 -31.58 3.47 -4.64
CA LEU A 242 -32.91 3.12 -4.11
C LEU A 242 -33.35 4.14 -3.03
N CYS A 243 -32.46 4.57 -2.11
CA CYS A 243 -32.75 5.61 -1.14
C CYS A 243 -33.13 6.93 -1.84
N MET A 244 -32.40 7.33 -2.88
CA MET A 244 -32.70 8.51 -3.66
C MET A 244 -34.11 8.44 -4.25
N ALA A 245 -34.46 7.33 -4.85
CA ALA A 245 -35.80 7.12 -5.42
C ALA A 245 -36.92 7.17 -4.38
N LEU A 246 -36.76 6.46 -3.26
CA LEU A 246 -37.78 6.36 -2.20
C LEU A 246 -37.92 7.63 -1.35
N GLN A 247 -36.89 8.44 -1.26
CA GLN A 247 -36.89 9.73 -0.56
C GLN A 247 -37.23 10.92 -1.49
N GLY A 248 -37.48 10.65 -2.78
CA GLY A 248 -37.87 11.67 -3.76
C GLY A 248 -36.78 12.72 -4.02
N LYS A 249 -35.52 12.30 -3.95
CA LYS A 249 -34.34 13.15 -4.17
C LYS A 249 -33.84 13.03 -5.62
N LYS A 250 -33.01 14.00 -6.03
CA LYS A 250 -32.38 14.02 -7.36
C LYS A 250 -30.87 13.72 -7.32
N SER A 251 -30.33 13.55 -6.12
CA SER A 251 -28.95 13.16 -5.87
C SER A 251 -28.90 12.20 -4.68
N ASN A 252 -28.04 11.19 -4.75
CA ASN A 252 -27.74 10.31 -3.62
C ASN A 252 -27.26 11.12 -2.40
N TYR A 253 -26.48 12.18 -2.65
CA TYR A 253 -25.93 13.07 -1.61
C TYR A 253 -26.98 13.86 -0.82
N ASP A 254 -28.20 13.98 -1.35
CA ASP A 254 -29.32 14.67 -0.70
C ASP A 254 -30.18 13.73 0.18
N THR A 255 -29.81 12.43 0.22
CA THR A 255 -30.49 11.43 1.05
C THR A 255 -29.92 11.40 2.46
N ASP A 256 -30.63 10.76 3.38
CA ASP A 256 -30.18 10.56 4.76
C ASP A 256 -28.92 9.68 4.89
N VAL A 257 -28.49 9.03 3.82
CA VAL A 257 -27.21 8.32 3.75
C VAL A 257 -26.02 9.29 3.86
N PHE A 258 -26.15 10.51 3.31
CA PHE A 258 -25.05 11.48 3.21
C PHE A 258 -25.29 12.79 3.95
N THR A 259 -26.54 13.20 4.16
CA THR A 259 -26.85 14.53 4.71
C THR A 259 -26.28 14.75 6.11
N GLY A 260 -26.22 13.72 6.97
CA GLY A 260 -25.56 13.80 8.27
C GLY A 260 -24.07 14.12 8.15
N MET A 261 -23.39 13.44 7.25
CA MET A 261 -21.97 13.65 6.97
C MET A 261 -21.70 15.03 6.36
N ILE A 262 -22.50 15.43 5.36
CA ILE A 262 -22.37 16.75 4.71
C ILE A 262 -22.57 17.86 5.74
N SER A 263 -23.59 17.78 6.59
CA SER A 263 -23.83 18.76 7.68
C SER A 263 -22.66 18.85 8.66
N LYS A 264 -21.99 17.72 8.93
CA LYS A 264 -20.78 17.72 9.76
C LYS A 264 -19.59 18.39 9.06
N ILE A 265 -19.46 18.24 7.75
CA ILE A 265 -18.43 18.93 6.96
C ILE A 265 -18.71 20.44 6.93
N GLU A 266 -19.98 20.86 6.77
CA GLU A 266 -20.40 22.28 6.87
C GLU A 266 -20.02 22.88 8.24
N GLU A 267 -20.35 22.17 9.34
CA GLU A 267 -19.99 22.60 10.70
C GLU A 267 -18.48 22.81 10.88
N LEU A 268 -17.66 21.90 10.33
CA LEU A 268 -16.21 21.92 10.50
C LEU A 268 -15.51 22.96 9.60
N SER A 269 -16.01 23.17 8.38
CA SER A 269 -15.42 24.07 7.38
C SER A 269 -15.93 25.52 7.49
N GLY A 270 -17.15 25.68 7.98
CA GLY A 270 -17.86 26.96 7.94
C GLY A 270 -18.47 27.32 6.57
N HIS A 271 -18.34 26.45 5.57
CA HIS A 271 -18.94 26.58 4.24
C HIS A 271 -20.30 25.90 4.17
N GLN A 272 -21.17 26.34 3.27
CA GLN A 272 -22.47 25.69 3.01
C GLN A 272 -22.40 24.79 1.79
N TYR A 273 -23.12 23.66 1.79
CA TYR A 273 -23.06 22.63 0.74
C TYR A 273 -23.35 23.21 -0.67
N HIS A 274 -24.38 23.99 -0.84
CA HIS A 274 -24.74 24.61 -2.13
C HIS A 274 -24.18 26.03 -2.34
N GLU A 275 -23.10 26.40 -1.65
CA GLU A 275 -22.48 27.71 -1.76
C GLU A 275 -21.86 27.97 -3.13
N SER A 276 -21.20 26.95 -3.70
CA SER A 276 -20.63 26.96 -5.03
C SER A 276 -20.50 25.53 -5.56
N GLU A 277 -20.33 25.35 -6.86
CA GLU A 277 -20.09 24.04 -7.48
C GLU A 277 -18.85 23.35 -6.90
N ASN A 278 -17.75 24.07 -6.72
CA ASN A 278 -16.53 23.54 -6.14
C ASN A 278 -16.70 23.06 -4.69
N THR A 279 -17.46 23.83 -3.89
CA THR A 279 -17.77 23.48 -2.48
C THR A 279 -18.67 22.25 -2.44
N GLU A 280 -19.66 22.18 -3.31
CA GLU A 280 -20.55 21.03 -3.44
C GLU A 280 -19.80 19.76 -3.82
N VAL A 281 -18.96 19.81 -4.86
CA VAL A 281 -18.11 18.69 -5.28
C VAL A 281 -17.16 18.28 -4.16
N ALA A 282 -16.53 19.23 -3.47
CA ALA A 282 -15.59 18.93 -2.39
C ALA A 282 -16.27 18.18 -1.24
N MET A 283 -17.46 18.64 -0.81
CA MET A 283 -18.21 17.99 0.27
C MET A 283 -18.70 16.60 -0.14
N ARG A 284 -19.13 16.40 -1.39
CA ARG A 284 -19.51 15.09 -1.94
C ARG A 284 -18.34 14.12 -1.92
N VAL A 285 -17.18 14.54 -2.46
CA VAL A 285 -15.95 13.73 -2.47
C VAL A 285 -15.54 13.31 -1.04
N ILE A 286 -15.56 14.25 -0.10
CA ILE A 286 -15.17 13.97 1.29
C ILE A 286 -16.17 13.01 1.94
N ALA A 287 -17.48 13.23 1.77
CA ALA A 287 -18.52 12.38 2.35
C ALA A 287 -18.51 10.96 1.78
N ASP A 288 -18.21 10.79 0.49
CA ASP A 288 -18.03 9.49 -0.12
C ASP A 288 -16.75 8.80 0.38
N HIS A 289 -15.62 9.49 0.30
CA HIS A 289 -14.31 8.92 0.54
C HIS A 289 -14.09 8.51 1.99
N ILE A 290 -14.65 9.24 2.96
CA ILE A 290 -14.53 8.85 4.37
C ILE A 290 -15.20 7.49 4.64
N ARG A 291 -16.25 7.11 3.92
CA ARG A 291 -16.89 5.79 3.97
C ARG A 291 -15.91 4.73 3.48
N ALA A 292 -15.37 4.90 2.26
CA ALA A 292 -14.42 3.97 1.64
C ALA A 292 -13.18 3.73 2.52
N ILE A 293 -12.59 4.81 3.04
CA ILE A 293 -11.39 4.76 3.90
C ILE A 293 -11.70 4.05 5.21
N SER A 294 -12.77 4.47 5.91
CA SER A 294 -13.10 3.96 7.23
C SER A 294 -13.47 2.48 7.21
N PHE A 295 -14.27 2.03 6.26
CA PHE A 295 -14.61 0.62 6.10
C PHE A 295 -13.41 -0.23 5.68
N SER A 296 -12.52 0.28 4.82
CA SER A 296 -11.29 -0.44 4.47
C SER A 296 -10.38 -0.63 5.67
N ILE A 297 -10.22 0.39 6.51
CA ILE A 297 -9.46 0.29 7.77
C ILE A 297 -10.17 -0.67 8.72
N ALA A 298 -11.50 -0.59 8.83
CA ALA A 298 -12.31 -1.50 9.61
C ALA A 298 -12.18 -2.96 9.16
N ASP A 299 -12.05 -3.23 7.89
CA ASP A 299 -11.80 -4.56 7.31
C ASP A 299 -10.31 -4.99 7.40
N GLY A 300 -9.45 -4.20 8.08
CA GLY A 300 -8.04 -4.52 8.34
C GLY A 300 -7.06 -4.05 7.26
N GLN A 301 -7.51 -3.30 6.25
CA GLN A 301 -6.62 -2.75 5.22
C GLN A 301 -6.17 -1.34 5.58
N LEU A 302 -4.90 -1.22 5.97
CA LEU A 302 -4.30 0.09 6.26
C LEU A 302 -3.79 0.77 4.98
N PRO A 303 -3.82 2.12 4.92
CA PRO A 303 -3.14 2.87 3.86
C PRO A 303 -1.66 2.50 3.78
N SER A 304 -1.15 2.25 2.58
CA SER A 304 0.26 1.87 2.38
C SER A 304 0.79 2.31 1.00
N ASN A 305 2.02 1.92 0.66
CA ASN A 305 2.63 2.24 -0.65
C ASN A 305 2.40 1.18 -1.72
N VAL A 306 1.70 0.08 -1.40
CA VAL A 306 1.56 -1.07 -2.30
C VAL A 306 0.15 -1.64 -2.32
N LYS A 307 -0.25 -2.25 -3.43
CA LYS A 307 -1.50 -3.01 -3.62
C LYS A 307 -2.74 -2.22 -3.13
N ALA A 308 -3.69 -2.89 -2.45
CA ALA A 308 -4.92 -2.29 -1.95
C ALA A 308 -4.67 -1.08 -1.03
N GLY A 309 -3.66 -1.13 -0.15
CA GLY A 309 -3.32 -0.02 0.73
C GLY A 309 -2.90 1.25 0.00
N TYR A 310 -2.26 1.13 -1.18
CA TYR A 310 -1.93 2.28 -2.03
C TYR A 310 -3.20 2.95 -2.57
N VAL A 311 -4.19 2.16 -2.99
CA VAL A 311 -5.46 2.71 -3.50
C VAL A 311 -6.20 3.44 -2.38
N ILE A 312 -6.28 2.86 -1.18
CA ILE A 312 -6.92 3.51 -0.02
C ILE A 312 -6.19 4.81 0.37
N ARG A 313 -4.86 4.80 0.34
CA ARG A 313 -4.06 6.03 0.56
C ARG A 313 -4.35 7.10 -0.49
N ARG A 314 -4.53 6.72 -1.77
CA ARG A 314 -4.89 7.64 -2.86
C ARG A 314 -6.25 8.29 -2.62
N ILE A 315 -7.26 7.50 -2.22
CA ILE A 315 -8.60 7.99 -1.89
C ILE A 315 -8.53 8.99 -0.71
N LEU A 316 -7.79 8.66 0.35
CA LEU A 316 -7.59 9.55 1.50
C LEU A 316 -6.96 10.87 1.07
N ARG A 317 -5.88 10.83 0.29
CA ARG A 317 -5.20 12.04 -0.19
C ARG A 317 -6.08 12.89 -1.10
N ARG A 318 -6.94 12.27 -1.92
CA ARG A 318 -7.92 12.97 -2.73
C ARG A 318 -8.90 13.75 -1.84
N ALA A 319 -9.45 13.15 -0.80
CA ALA A 319 -10.35 13.82 0.14
C ALA A 319 -9.66 14.97 0.89
N VAL A 320 -8.43 14.75 1.39
CA VAL A 320 -7.64 15.80 2.08
C VAL A 320 -7.39 16.99 1.14
N ARG A 321 -7.06 16.73 -0.11
CA ARG A 321 -6.85 17.77 -1.11
C ARG A 321 -8.10 18.62 -1.34
N TYR A 322 -9.26 17.98 -1.55
CA TYR A 322 -10.51 18.73 -1.75
C TYR A 322 -10.84 19.60 -0.54
N GLY A 323 -10.63 19.08 0.67
CA GLY A 323 -10.80 19.84 1.91
C GLY A 323 -9.82 21.03 2.01
N TYR A 324 -8.55 20.81 1.68
CA TYR A 324 -7.52 21.85 1.68
C TYR A 324 -7.81 22.95 0.63
N THR A 325 -8.11 22.54 -0.61
CA THR A 325 -8.24 23.47 -1.74
C THR A 325 -9.52 24.30 -1.68
N PHE A 326 -10.66 23.68 -1.37
CA PHE A 326 -11.97 24.29 -1.54
C PHE A 326 -12.69 24.61 -0.22
N LEU A 327 -12.28 23.99 0.90
CA LEU A 327 -12.90 24.20 2.21
C LEU A 327 -11.92 24.80 3.24
N GLY A 328 -10.68 25.13 2.85
CA GLY A 328 -9.72 25.84 3.68
C GLY A 328 -9.13 25.01 4.84
N PHE A 329 -9.28 23.69 4.86
CA PHE A 329 -8.70 22.84 5.89
C PHE A 329 -7.18 22.75 5.75
N ASN A 330 -6.45 23.23 6.75
CA ASN A 330 -4.97 23.16 6.83
C ASN A 330 -4.46 22.25 7.97
N GLU A 331 -5.36 21.64 8.72
CA GLU A 331 -5.11 20.67 9.78
C GLU A 331 -5.93 19.39 9.53
N PRO A 332 -5.58 18.25 10.16
CA PRO A 332 -6.37 17.01 10.03
C PRO A 332 -7.83 17.19 10.40
N PHE A 333 -8.73 16.87 9.48
CA PHE A 333 -10.18 17.03 9.63
C PHE A 333 -10.99 15.76 9.32
N LEU A 334 -10.53 14.89 8.38
CA LEU A 334 -11.23 13.65 8.04
C LEU A 334 -11.38 12.74 9.26
N CYS A 335 -10.36 12.65 10.11
CA CYS A 335 -10.43 11.88 11.35
C CYS A 335 -11.57 12.34 12.29
N ARG A 336 -12.02 13.59 12.18
CA ARG A 336 -13.13 14.16 12.98
C ARG A 336 -14.51 13.78 12.43
N LEU A 337 -14.56 13.22 11.20
CA LEU A 337 -15.80 12.76 10.56
C LEU A 337 -16.14 11.30 10.91
N VAL A 338 -15.18 10.55 11.44
CA VAL A 338 -15.34 9.11 11.73
C VAL A 338 -16.44 8.87 12.77
N GLN A 339 -16.58 9.74 13.79
CA GLN A 339 -17.66 9.66 14.77
C GLN A 339 -19.03 9.75 14.10
N GLN A 340 -19.22 10.74 13.19
CA GLN A 340 -20.48 10.90 12.45
C GLN A 340 -20.80 9.65 11.62
N LEU A 341 -19.80 9.09 10.93
CA LEU A 341 -19.98 7.87 10.17
C LEU A 341 -20.40 6.67 11.06
N ALA A 342 -19.79 6.55 12.24
CA ALA A 342 -20.14 5.52 13.21
C ALA A 342 -21.56 5.70 13.78
N ASP A 343 -22.04 6.94 13.89
CA ASP A 343 -23.41 7.23 14.30
C ASP A 343 -24.42 6.90 13.19
N ASP A 344 -24.11 7.24 11.93
CA ASP A 344 -24.99 7.04 10.78
C ASP A 344 -25.09 5.54 10.37
N MET A 345 -23.96 4.83 10.32
CA MET A 345 -23.89 3.48 9.75
C MET A 345 -23.55 2.37 10.77
N GLY A 346 -23.12 2.71 11.98
CA GLY A 346 -22.64 1.74 12.98
C GLY A 346 -23.74 0.87 13.60
N SER A 347 -25.02 1.09 13.29
CA SER A 347 -26.11 0.16 13.63
C SER A 347 -26.16 -1.04 12.67
N ALA A 348 -25.91 -0.81 11.38
CA ALA A 348 -25.84 -1.83 10.35
C ALA A 348 -24.46 -2.53 10.30
N TYR A 349 -23.41 -1.76 10.63
CA TYR A 349 -22.00 -2.19 10.54
C TYR A 349 -21.27 -1.91 11.87
N PRO A 350 -21.41 -2.79 12.87
CA PRO A 350 -20.87 -2.59 14.22
C PRO A 350 -19.34 -2.41 14.25
N GLU A 351 -18.62 -2.89 13.25
CA GLU A 351 -17.17 -2.74 13.11
C GLU A 351 -16.71 -1.28 13.12
N LEU A 352 -17.51 -0.34 12.61
CA LEU A 352 -17.20 1.10 12.67
C LEU A 352 -17.13 1.60 14.10
N ARG A 353 -18.07 1.20 14.95
CA ARG A 353 -18.11 1.59 16.39
C ARG A 353 -17.01 0.90 17.17
N ASN A 354 -16.84 -0.39 16.95
CA ASN A 354 -15.85 -1.20 17.67
C ASN A 354 -14.44 -0.71 17.44
N GLN A 355 -14.16 -0.07 16.29
CA GLN A 355 -12.83 0.32 15.86
C GLN A 355 -12.64 1.80 15.60
N GLN A 356 -13.63 2.59 15.98
CA GLN A 356 -13.64 4.04 15.76
C GLN A 356 -12.31 4.71 16.11
N LYS A 357 -11.75 4.44 17.30
CA LYS A 357 -10.48 5.04 17.74
C LYS A 357 -9.29 4.68 16.85
N LEU A 358 -9.25 3.44 16.36
CA LEU A 358 -8.22 3.02 15.41
C LEU A 358 -8.35 3.78 14.11
N ILE A 359 -9.57 3.80 13.52
CA ILE A 359 -9.87 4.49 12.26
C ILE A 359 -9.47 5.96 12.36
N GLU A 360 -9.90 6.66 13.41
CA GLU A 360 -9.56 8.06 13.68
C GLU A 360 -8.05 8.29 13.75
N SER A 361 -7.31 7.41 14.43
CA SER A 361 -5.87 7.54 14.60
C SER A 361 -5.12 7.33 13.29
N VAL A 362 -5.47 6.28 12.53
CA VAL A 362 -4.85 5.98 11.22
C VAL A 362 -5.08 7.11 10.23
N ILE A 363 -6.33 7.59 10.13
CA ILE A 363 -6.67 8.70 9.24
C ILE A 363 -5.90 9.96 9.64
N ARG A 364 -5.90 10.33 10.92
CA ARG A 364 -5.20 11.53 11.43
C ARG A 364 -3.73 11.54 11.06
N GLU A 365 -3.04 10.44 11.24
CA GLU A 365 -1.60 10.33 10.94
C GLU A 365 -1.31 10.41 9.44
N GLU A 366 -2.12 9.76 8.59
CA GLU A 366 -1.99 9.87 7.13
C GLU A 366 -2.32 11.28 6.63
N GLU A 367 -3.34 11.94 7.18
CA GLU A 367 -3.66 13.35 6.89
C GLU A 367 -2.49 14.26 7.27
N PHE A 368 -1.98 14.12 8.49
CA PHE A 368 -0.87 14.94 8.99
C PHE A 368 0.39 14.76 8.13
N ALA A 369 0.72 13.51 7.80
CA ALA A 369 1.84 13.21 6.93
C ALA A 369 1.66 13.81 5.52
N PHE A 370 0.46 13.73 4.95
CA PHE A 370 0.17 14.26 3.64
C PHE A 370 0.12 15.78 3.59
N LEU A 371 -0.48 16.45 4.57
CA LEU A 371 -0.51 17.91 4.66
C LEU A 371 0.92 18.49 4.69
N ARG A 372 1.85 17.83 5.39
CA ARG A 372 3.28 18.21 5.35
C ARG A 372 3.91 18.02 3.95
N THR A 373 3.52 16.99 3.23
CA THR A 373 3.98 16.72 1.86
C THR A 373 3.35 17.70 0.89
N LEU A 374 2.08 18.04 1.11
CA LEU A 374 1.31 18.99 0.33
C LEU A 374 1.96 20.37 0.34
N ASP A 375 2.31 20.89 1.51
CA ASP A 375 3.03 22.18 1.67
C ASP A 375 4.37 22.18 0.90
N ARG A 376 5.12 21.06 0.97
CA ARG A 376 6.39 20.91 0.23
C ARG A 376 6.17 20.80 -1.28
N GLY A 377 5.12 20.07 -1.70
CA GLY A 377 4.73 19.92 -3.09
C GLY A 377 4.32 21.25 -3.72
N ILE A 378 3.58 22.07 -2.99
CA ILE A 378 3.20 23.43 -3.43
C ILE A 378 4.44 24.29 -3.68
N ARG A 379 5.42 24.30 -2.76
CA ARG A 379 6.68 25.06 -2.95
C ARG A 379 7.48 24.57 -4.17
N LEU A 380 7.58 23.26 -4.36
CA LEU A 380 8.25 22.71 -5.54
C LEU A 380 7.49 23.04 -6.84
N MET A 381 6.17 23.09 -6.76
CA MET A 381 5.32 23.52 -7.85
C MET A 381 5.63 24.98 -8.26
N ASP A 382 5.83 25.88 -7.29
CA ASP A 382 6.23 27.27 -7.56
C ASP A 382 7.57 27.34 -8.30
N ASP A 383 8.56 26.51 -7.91
CA ASP A 383 9.85 26.38 -8.61
C ASP A 383 9.67 25.90 -10.06
N TYR A 384 8.76 24.95 -10.31
CA TYR A 384 8.49 24.45 -11.66
C TYR A 384 7.73 25.46 -12.52
N LEU A 385 6.81 26.22 -11.94
CA LEU A 385 6.13 27.31 -12.61
C LEU A 385 7.12 28.41 -13.05
N GLU A 386 8.08 28.79 -12.18
CA GLU A 386 9.14 29.73 -12.54
C GLU A 386 10.00 29.22 -13.70
N LYS A 387 10.39 27.94 -13.67
CA LYS A 387 11.18 27.31 -14.75
C LYS A 387 10.42 27.23 -16.08
N SER A 388 9.11 27.14 -16.01
CA SER A 388 8.20 27.03 -17.18
C SER A 388 7.61 28.37 -17.61
N ALA A 389 8.17 29.50 -17.13
CA ALA A 389 7.59 30.83 -17.39
C ALA A 389 7.47 31.20 -18.88
N ASP A 390 8.41 30.74 -19.71
CA ASP A 390 8.45 31.00 -21.15
C ASP A 390 7.43 30.15 -21.94
N THR A 391 7.26 28.89 -21.57
CA THR A 391 6.39 27.93 -22.27
C THR A 391 4.97 27.90 -21.76
N LYS A 392 4.74 28.29 -20.53
CA LYS A 392 3.48 28.14 -19.79
C LYS A 392 3.02 26.68 -19.68
N VAL A 393 3.93 25.72 -19.89
CA VAL A 393 3.66 24.27 -19.79
C VAL A 393 4.66 23.65 -18.84
N ILE A 394 4.16 23.01 -17.78
CA ILE A 394 4.97 22.18 -16.86
C ILE A 394 5.23 20.86 -17.59
N ASN A 395 6.50 20.43 -17.68
CA ASN A 395 6.80 19.16 -18.35
C ASN A 395 6.30 17.95 -17.52
N GLY A 396 5.95 16.88 -18.21
CA GLY A 396 5.35 15.71 -17.60
C GLY A 396 6.28 14.97 -16.64
N LYS A 397 7.61 15.06 -16.81
CA LYS A 397 8.59 14.46 -15.87
C LYS A 397 8.61 15.16 -14.53
N ASP A 398 8.56 16.50 -14.52
CA ASP A 398 8.51 17.28 -13.28
C ASP A 398 7.18 17.02 -12.55
N ALA A 399 6.07 16.95 -13.28
CA ALA A 399 4.78 16.54 -12.75
C ALA A 399 4.80 15.10 -12.21
N PHE A 400 5.51 14.17 -12.88
CA PHE A 400 5.68 12.79 -12.42
C PHE A 400 6.54 12.71 -11.15
N VAL A 401 7.57 13.54 -10.99
CA VAL A 401 8.36 13.63 -9.74
C VAL A 401 7.49 14.11 -8.58
N LEU A 402 6.64 15.11 -8.77
CA LEU A 402 5.64 15.53 -7.77
C LEU A 402 4.73 14.36 -7.37
N TYR A 403 4.26 13.60 -8.33
CA TYR A 403 3.38 12.46 -8.12
C TYR A 403 4.08 11.29 -7.41
N ASP A 404 5.18 10.80 -7.96
CA ASP A 404 5.84 9.56 -7.53
C ASP A 404 6.65 9.74 -6.25
N THR A 405 7.42 10.82 -6.15
CA THR A 405 8.35 11.06 -5.03
C THR A 405 7.70 11.79 -3.85
N TYR A 406 6.85 12.78 -4.15
CA TYR A 406 6.21 13.60 -3.12
C TYR A 406 4.77 13.20 -2.84
N GLY A 407 4.21 12.26 -3.63
CA GLY A 407 2.83 11.80 -3.49
C GLY A 407 1.80 12.90 -3.75
N PHE A 408 2.16 13.87 -4.60
CA PHE A 408 1.33 15.00 -4.98
C PHE A 408 0.43 14.56 -6.15
N PRO A 409 -0.88 14.47 -5.99
CA PRO A 409 -1.75 13.97 -7.07
C PRO A 409 -1.65 14.83 -8.33
N ILE A 410 -1.70 14.19 -9.50
CA ILE A 410 -1.56 14.89 -10.79
C ILE A 410 -2.67 15.94 -11.00
N ASP A 411 -3.89 15.61 -10.62
CA ASP A 411 -5.04 16.52 -10.70
C ASP A 411 -4.86 17.77 -9.83
N LEU A 412 -4.13 17.67 -8.69
CA LEU A 412 -3.73 18.83 -7.91
C LEU A 412 -2.67 19.67 -8.64
N THR A 413 -1.72 19.00 -9.30
CA THR A 413 -0.70 19.68 -10.12
C THR A 413 -1.36 20.46 -11.25
N GLU A 414 -2.34 19.86 -11.96
CA GLU A 414 -3.11 20.52 -13.02
C GLU A 414 -3.93 21.70 -12.51
N LEU A 415 -4.62 21.56 -11.37
CA LEU A 415 -5.41 22.62 -10.78
C LEU A 415 -4.54 23.85 -10.46
N ILE A 416 -3.44 23.65 -9.73
CA ILE A 416 -2.54 24.75 -9.36
C ILE A 416 -1.92 25.39 -10.61
N ALA A 417 -1.57 24.59 -11.61
CA ALA A 417 -1.08 25.09 -12.88
C ALA A 417 -2.13 25.98 -13.56
N SER A 418 -3.37 25.52 -13.68
CA SER A 418 -4.46 26.23 -14.35
C SER A 418 -4.82 27.56 -13.66
N GLU A 419 -4.84 27.57 -12.33
CA GLU A 419 -5.08 28.78 -11.53
C GLU A 419 -4.03 29.88 -11.78
N LYS A 420 -2.80 29.48 -12.13
CA LYS A 420 -1.69 30.38 -12.45
C LYS A 420 -1.51 30.62 -13.97
N GLY A 421 -2.41 30.11 -14.80
CA GLY A 421 -2.40 30.26 -16.26
C GLY A 421 -1.36 29.39 -16.96
N TYR A 422 -1.04 28.22 -16.38
CA TYR A 422 -0.17 27.19 -16.95
C TYR A 422 -0.98 25.92 -17.26
N THR A 423 -0.42 25.05 -18.08
CA THR A 423 -0.90 23.70 -18.33
C THR A 423 0.16 22.67 -17.96
N VAL A 424 -0.20 21.38 -17.89
CA VAL A 424 0.72 20.27 -17.65
C VAL A 424 0.78 19.40 -18.89
N ASP A 425 1.96 18.94 -19.27
CA ASP A 425 2.14 17.93 -20.33
C ASP A 425 1.71 16.56 -19.81
N LEU A 426 0.43 16.26 -19.97
CA LEU A 426 -0.16 14.99 -19.55
C LEU A 426 0.28 13.81 -20.42
N GLU A 427 0.64 14.03 -21.68
CA GLU A 427 1.14 12.96 -22.54
C GLU A 427 2.48 12.44 -22.02
N GLU A 428 3.41 13.35 -21.73
CA GLU A 428 4.71 12.99 -21.15
C GLU A 428 4.55 12.41 -19.74
N PHE A 429 3.67 12.95 -18.90
CA PHE A 429 3.36 12.40 -17.57
C PHE A 429 2.81 10.98 -17.68
N ASN A 430 1.83 10.74 -18.54
CA ASN A 430 1.23 9.42 -18.74
C ASN A 430 2.25 8.42 -19.31
N ALA A 431 3.17 8.86 -20.17
CA ALA A 431 4.27 8.03 -20.66
C ALA A 431 5.20 7.58 -19.52
N GLU A 432 5.57 8.46 -18.58
CA GLU A 432 6.36 8.08 -17.40
C GLU A 432 5.57 7.18 -16.43
N LEU A 433 4.30 7.48 -16.20
CA LEU A 433 3.41 6.65 -15.41
C LEU A 433 3.22 5.25 -16.02
N GLN A 434 3.10 5.17 -17.35
CA GLN A 434 2.98 3.90 -18.06
C GLN A 434 4.28 3.08 -17.94
N LYS A 435 5.46 3.70 -18.05
CA LYS A 435 6.75 3.04 -17.82
C LYS A 435 6.86 2.47 -16.39
N GLN A 436 6.33 3.19 -15.39
CA GLN A 436 6.25 2.71 -14.01
C GLN A 436 5.28 1.53 -13.89
N LYS A 437 4.06 1.66 -14.47
CA LYS A 437 3.05 0.59 -14.49
C LYS A 437 3.53 -0.66 -15.22
N GLU A 438 4.22 -0.51 -16.34
CA GLU A 438 4.80 -1.62 -17.10
C GLU A 438 5.90 -2.33 -16.31
N ARG A 439 6.78 -1.58 -15.62
CA ARG A 439 7.75 -2.16 -14.68
C ARG A 439 7.04 -2.94 -13.55
N ALA A 440 5.95 -2.40 -13.01
CA ALA A 440 5.14 -3.07 -11.99
C ALA A 440 4.35 -4.27 -12.55
N ARG A 441 3.71 -4.15 -13.73
CA ARG A 441 3.00 -5.24 -14.42
C ARG A 441 3.93 -6.36 -14.87
N GLN A 442 5.11 -6.04 -15.42
CA GLN A 442 6.13 -7.05 -15.76
C GLN A 442 6.61 -7.80 -14.51
N ALA A 443 6.43 -7.25 -13.32
CA ALA A 443 6.71 -7.94 -12.07
C ALA A 443 5.62 -8.93 -11.64
N THR A 444 4.37 -8.79 -12.08
CA THR A 444 3.18 -9.46 -11.52
C THR A 444 2.24 -10.12 -12.51
N SER A 445 2.47 -10.09 -13.84
CA SER A 445 1.56 -10.72 -14.80
C SER A 445 1.71 -12.24 -14.79
N ASN A 446 0.69 -12.94 -14.32
CA ASN A 446 0.52 -14.38 -14.44
C ASN A 446 -0.54 -14.64 -15.54
N GLU A 447 -0.22 -15.51 -16.51
CA GLU A 447 -1.20 -16.05 -17.43
C GLU A 447 -1.62 -17.44 -16.92
N PHE A 448 -2.90 -17.60 -16.60
CA PHE A 448 -3.46 -18.86 -16.13
C PHE A 448 -4.07 -19.65 -17.29
N GLY A 449 -3.69 -20.93 -17.41
CA GLY A 449 -4.38 -21.91 -18.27
C GLY A 449 -5.65 -22.43 -17.61
N ASP A 450 -6.48 -23.12 -18.38
CA ASP A 450 -7.68 -23.78 -17.86
C ASP A 450 -7.35 -25.00 -17.00
N TRP A 451 -8.24 -25.33 -16.04
CA TRP A 451 -8.12 -26.52 -15.23
C TRP A 451 -8.42 -27.77 -16.06
N ILE A 452 -7.54 -28.77 -15.98
CA ILE A 452 -7.75 -30.12 -16.52
C ILE A 452 -8.09 -31.02 -15.34
N GLN A 453 -9.27 -31.61 -15.34
CA GLN A 453 -9.78 -32.48 -14.28
C GLN A 453 -9.52 -33.95 -14.60
N TYR A 454 -9.07 -34.70 -13.60
CA TYR A 454 -8.78 -36.13 -13.71
C TYR A 454 -9.76 -36.99 -12.88
N ASN A 455 -10.14 -36.53 -11.70
CA ASN A 455 -11.03 -37.23 -10.79
C ASN A 455 -12.14 -36.31 -10.27
N ASN A 456 -13.34 -36.87 -10.03
CA ASN A 456 -14.45 -36.18 -9.40
C ASN A 456 -14.26 -36.27 -7.87
N GLY A 457 -13.22 -35.63 -7.31
CA GLY A 457 -12.97 -35.57 -5.87
C GLY A 457 -13.95 -34.63 -5.21
N GLU A 458 -14.61 -35.10 -4.16
CA GLU A 458 -15.24 -34.22 -3.17
C GLU A 458 -14.17 -33.60 -2.29
N GLU A 459 -14.51 -32.54 -1.56
CA GLU A 459 -13.71 -31.62 -0.73
C GLU A 459 -12.30 -32.10 -0.31
N GLU A 460 -11.32 -31.19 -0.52
CA GLU A 460 -9.94 -31.37 -0.11
C GLU A 460 -9.79 -31.46 1.40
N GLU A 461 -9.20 -32.57 1.92
CA GLU A 461 -8.94 -32.74 3.34
C GLU A 461 -7.51 -32.33 3.70
N PHE A 462 -7.36 -31.37 4.62
CA PHE A 462 -6.06 -30.97 5.16
C PHE A 462 -5.65 -31.81 6.36
N LEU A 463 -4.57 -32.60 6.21
CA LEU A 463 -4.04 -33.51 7.22
C LEU A 463 -2.74 -33.00 7.87
N GLY A 464 -2.27 -31.81 7.50
CA GLY A 464 -0.95 -31.26 7.86
C GLY A 464 -0.80 -30.78 9.30
N TYR A 465 -1.83 -30.90 10.15
CA TYR A 465 -1.68 -30.72 11.59
C TYR A 465 -1.06 -31.95 12.28
N ASP A 466 -1.30 -33.14 11.72
CA ASP A 466 -0.90 -34.40 12.32
C ASP A 466 0.19 -35.12 11.52
N TYR A 467 0.24 -34.91 10.22
CA TYR A 467 1.14 -35.62 9.31
C TYR A 467 1.97 -34.68 8.45
N THR A 468 3.22 -35.06 8.18
CA THR A 468 4.09 -34.47 7.16
C THR A 468 4.17 -35.32 5.91
N ASP A 469 3.79 -36.63 6.03
CA ASP A 469 3.88 -37.63 4.99
C ASP A 469 2.57 -38.39 4.94
N ILE A 470 1.97 -38.51 3.75
CA ILE A 470 0.76 -39.30 3.51
C ILE A 470 0.84 -40.02 2.17
N ASP A 471 0.26 -41.22 2.12
CA ASP A 471 0.23 -42.09 0.94
C ASP A 471 -1.18 -42.23 0.39
N GLY A 472 -1.29 -42.71 -0.84
CA GLY A 472 -2.56 -43.09 -1.46
C GLY A 472 -3.43 -41.87 -1.80
N VAL A 473 -2.82 -40.79 -2.27
CA VAL A 473 -3.49 -39.52 -2.59
C VAL A 473 -3.76 -39.43 -4.10
N SER A 474 -4.92 -38.94 -4.48
CA SER A 474 -5.33 -38.78 -5.88
C SER A 474 -5.22 -37.34 -6.34
N LEU A 475 -4.66 -37.10 -7.55
CA LEU A 475 -4.70 -35.80 -8.20
C LEU A 475 -6.11 -35.53 -8.72
N ILE A 476 -6.73 -34.44 -8.26
CA ILE A 476 -8.08 -34.02 -8.71
C ILE A 476 -7.96 -33.26 -10.03
N LYS A 477 -7.16 -32.19 -10.05
CA LYS A 477 -7.03 -31.31 -11.23
C LYS A 477 -5.67 -30.61 -11.29
N GLN A 478 -5.30 -30.16 -12.49
CA GLN A 478 -4.08 -29.39 -12.69
C GLN A 478 -4.28 -28.27 -13.71
N ARG A 479 -3.45 -27.21 -13.63
CA ARG A 479 -3.34 -26.18 -14.68
C ARG A 479 -1.92 -25.66 -14.81
N THR A 480 -1.63 -25.03 -15.97
CA THR A 480 -0.37 -24.37 -16.24
C THR A 480 -0.48 -22.88 -15.91
N VAL A 481 0.58 -22.32 -15.31
CA VAL A 481 0.70 -20.89 -15.04
C VAL A 481 2.00 -20.38 -15.66
N LYS A 482 1.89 -19.38 -16.54
CA LYS A 482 3.06 -18.69 -17.11
C LYS A 482 3.30 -17.38 -16.36
N GLN A 483 4.49 -17.27 -15.78
CA GLN A 483 4.95 -16.06 -15.12
C GLN A 483 6.25 -15.58 -15.77
N LYS A 484 6.21 -14.51 -16.55
CA LYS A 484 7.33 -14.01 -17.33
C LYS A 484 7.89 -15.11 -18.24
N ASN A 485 9.14 -15.52 -18.01
CA ASN A 485 9.83 -16.57 -18.77
C ASN A 485 9.81 -17.94 -18.06
N LYS A 486 8.99 -18.12 -17.03
CA LYS A 486 8.90 -19.35 -16.23
C LYS A 486 7.51 -19.94 -16.34
N THR A 487 7.43 -21.20 -16.72
CA THR A 487 6.19 -21.98 -16.65
C THR A 487 6.21 -22.74 -15.33
N MET A 488 5.14 -22.65 -14.56
CA MET A 488 4.88 -23.40 -13.34
C MET A 488 3.58 -24.18 -13.48
N PHE A 489 3.41 -25.19 -12.67
CA PHE A 489 2.24 -26.06 -12.71
C PHE A 489 1.55 -26.05 -11.37
N GLN A 490 0.25 -26.02 -11.39
CA GLN A 490 -0.61 -26.02 -10.21
C GLN A 490 -1.34 -27.35 -10.13
N LEU A 491 -1.22 -28.03 -8.99
CA LEU A 491 -1.82 -29.34 -8.73
C LEU A 491 -2.76 -29.24 -7.53
N VAL A 492 -3.91 -29.88 -7.58
CA VAL A 492 -4.89 -30.00 -6.48
C VAL A 492 -5.14 -31.48 -6.21
N PHE A 493 -5.02 -31.89 -4.95
CA PHE A 493 -5.20 -33.28 -4.50
C PHE A 493 -6.43 -33.43 -3.62
N ASP A 494 -6.97 -34.65 -3.49
CA ASP A 494 -8.11 -34.99 -2.62
C ASP A 494 -7.77 -34.82 -1.13
N ARG A 495 -6.51 -35.04 -0.74
CA ARG A 495 -5.98 -34.89 0.62
C ARG A 495 -4.57 -34.30 0.57
N THR A 496 -4.18 -33.53 1.58
CA THR A 496 -2.84 -32.96 1.60
C THR A 496 -2.29 -32.74 3.01
N PRO A 497 -0.98 -33.01 3.24
CA PRO A 497 -0.29 -32.60 4.44
C PRO A 497 0.34 -31.20 4.30
N PHE A 498 0.33 -30.61 3.07
CA PHE A 498 0.95 -29.32 2.78
C PHE A 498 0.09 -28.17 3.28
N TYR A 499 0.62 -27.34 4.14
CA TYR A 499 0.00 -26.09 4.56
C TYR A 499 0.06 -25.05 3.45
N ALA A 500 -1.08 -24.52 3.06
CA ALA A 500 -1.17 -23.43 2.10
C ALA A 500 -0.93 -22.09 2.78
N GLU A 501 -0.23 -21.18 2.08
CA GLU A 501 0.04 -19.82 2.57
C GLU A 501 -1.25 -19.12 2.99
N MET A 502 -1.37 -18.85 4.29
CA MET A 502 -2.53 -18.21 4.91
C MET A 502 -2.17 -17.65 6.29
N GLY A 503 -2.90 -16.59 6.74
CA GLY A 503 -2.72 -16.04 8.11
C GLY A 503 -1.31 -15.52 8.40
N GLY A 504 -0.54 -15.16 7.36
CA GLY A 504 0.85 -14.71 7.49
C GLY A 504 1.90 -15.83 7.53
N GLN A 505 1.50 -17.09 7.65
CA GLN A 505 2.42 -18.22 7.52
C GLN A 505 2.64 -18.58 6.06
N VAL A 506 3.91 -18.71 5.63
CA VAL A 506 4.27 -19.14 4.28
C VAL A 506 3.84 -20.58 4.01
N GLY A 507 3.55 -20.88 2.74
CA GLY A 507 3.20 -22.21 2.30
C GLY A 507 4.36 -23.21 2.42
N ASP A 508 4.03 -24.48 2.52
CA ASP A 508 5.01 -25.55 2.57
C ASP A 508 5.65 -25.85 1.23
N THR A 509 6.83 -26.41 1.31
CA THR A 509 7.57 -27.01 0.23
C THR A 509 7.81 -28.50 0.51
N GLY A 510 8.19 -29.25 -0.50
CA GLY A 510 8.45 -30.68 -0.37
C GLY A 510 8.45 -31.36 -1.73
N TYR A 511 7.94 -32.58 -1.79
CA TYR A 511 7.82 -33.31 -3.06
C TYR A 511 6.63 -34.28 -3.04
N ILE A 512 6.21 -34.67 -4.22
CA ILE A 512 5.29 -35.80 -4.43
C ILE A 512 6.03 -36.93 -5.13
N GLU A 513 5.62 -38.16 -4.86
CA GLU A 513 6.14 -39.38 -5.50
C GLU A 513 4.99 -40.24 -5.99
N SER A 514 5.00 -40.60 -7.30
CA SER A 514 3.98 -41.47 -7.88
C SER A 514 4.23 -42.95 -7.57
N GLU A 515 3.25 -43.84 -7.80
CA GLU A 515 3.42 -45.28 -7.68
C GLU A 515 4.54 -45.81 -8.58
N SER A 516 4.76 -45.18 -9.74
CA SER A 516 5.87 -45.53 -10.64
C SER A 516 7.25 -45.05 -10.17
N GLY A 517 7.33 -44.32 -9.04
CA GLY A 517 8.56 -43.79 -8.45
C GLY A 517 9.01 -42.45 -9.09
N GLU A 518 8.12 -41.77 -9.83
CA GLU A 518 8.42 -40.43 -10.33
C GLU A 518 8.31 -39.41 -9.22
N ARG A 519 9.41 -38.67 -8.96
CA ARG A 519 9.47 -37.62 -7.93
C ARG A 519 9.39 -36.22 -8.54
N ILE A 520 8.52 -35.36 -7.98
CA ILE A 520 8.28 -34.00 -8.43
C ILE A 520 8.31 -33.05 -7.26
N ASN A 521 9.14 -32.01 -7.33
CA ASN A 521 9.26 -31.03 -6.26
C ASN A 521 8.06 -30.06 -6.23
N ILE A 522 7.56 -29.81 -5.03
CA ILE A 522 6.59 -28.76 -4.72
C ILE A 522 7.36 -27.55 -4.19
N LEU A 523 7.31 -26.49 -4.97
CA LEU A 523 8.08 -25.26 -4.76
C LEU A 523 7.42 -24.32 -3.76
N ASN A 524 6.10 -24.37 -3.66
CA ASN A 524 5.27 -23.61 -2.70
C ASN A 524 3.86 -24.21 -2.65
N THR A 525 3.11 -23.87 -1.63
CA THR A 525 1.69 -24.23 -1.50
C THR A 525 0.91 -22.97 -1.16
N ILE A 526 -0.11 -22.65 -1.96
CA ILE A 526 -0.91 -21.44 -1.83
C ILE A 526 -2.39 -21.79 -1.65
N LYS A 527 -3.14 -20.85 -1.06
CA LYS A 527 -4.59 -20.94 -0.99
C LYS A 527 -5.18 -20.06 -2.09
N GLU A 528 -6.07 -20.61 -2.92
CA GLU A 528 -6.88 -19.86 -3.86
C GLU A 528 -8.33 -20.14 -3.50
N ASN A 529 -8.99 -19.15 -2.90
CA ASN A 529 -10.29 -19.32 -2.26
C ASN A 529 -10.24 -20.48 -1.22
N ASN A 530 -10.95 -21.56 -1.43
CA ASN A 530 -10.95 -22.71 -0.53
C ASN A 530 -10.04 -23.87 -1.00
N LEU A 531 -9.37 -23.73 -2.15
CA LEU A 531 -8.51 -24.79 -2.70
C LEU A 531 -7.07 -24.64 -2.25
N THR A 532 -6.45 -25.73 -1.81
CA THR A 532 -5.00 -25.82 -1.59
C THR A 532 -4.30 -26.17 -2.90
N ILE A 533 -3.47 -25.27 -3.39
CA ILE A 533 -2.79 -25.40 -4.68
C ILE A 533 -1.31 -25.63 -4.45
N HIS A 534 -0.80 -26.76 -4.94
CA HIS A 534 0.60 -27.12 -4.91
C HIS A 534 1.30 -26.61 -6.17
N ILE A 535 2.27 -25.73 -6.02
CA ILE A 535 3.08 -25.19 -7.12
C ILE A 535 4.20 -26.18 -7.42
N ALA A 536 4.07 -26.89 -8.51
CA ALA A 536 5.03 -27.93 -8.94
C ALA A 536 5.98 -27.41 -10.03
N GLU A 537 7.17 -27.99 -10.11
CA GLU A 537 8.13 -27.69 -11.17
C GLU A 537 7.75 -28.27 -12.54
N ARG A 538 6.96 -29.36 -12.53
CA ARG A 538 6.44 -30.04 -13.73
C ARG A 538 5.16 -30.82 -13.41
N ILE A 539 4.46 -31.27 -14.45
CA ILE A 539 3.29 -32.14 -14.33
C ILE A 539 3.77 -33.59 -14.20
N PRO A 540 3.08 -34.46 -13.39
CA PRO A 540 3.31 -35.90 -13.41
C PRO A 540 3.15 -36.49 -14.79
N SER A 541 3.98 -37.51 -15.12
CA SER A 541 3.89 -38.24 -16.41
C SER A 541 2.54 -38.96 -16.56
N ASP A 542 1.99 -39.49 -15.49
CA ASP A 542 0.62 -40.02 -15.40
C ASP A 542 -0.09 -39.39 -14.20
N CYS A 543 -1.09 -38.57 -14.50
CA CYS A 543 -1.90 -37.84 -13.51
C CYS A 543 -3.00 -38.70 -12.89
N THR A 544 -3.17 -39.97 -13.32
CA THR A 544 -4.20 -40.91 -12.82
C THR A 544 -3.64 -41.89 -11.78
N GLU A 545 -2.30 -41.90 -11.60
CA GLU A 545 -1.64 -42.68 -10.55
C GLU A 545 -1.99 -42.19 -9.14
N SER A 546 -1.75 -42.99 -8.15
CA SER A 546 -1.76 -42.62 -6.74
C SER A 546 -0.41 -42.00 -6.37
N PHE A 547 -0.43 -41.05 -5.46
CA PHE A 547 0.75 -40.28 -5.03
C PHE A 547 0.99 -40.42 -3.52
N SER A 548 2.27 -40.38 -3.15
CA SER A 548 2.73 -40.10 -1.78
C SER A 548 3.19 -38.64 -1.71
N LEU A 549 2.74 -37.92 -0.70
CA LEU A 549 3.00 -36.52 -0.49
C LEU A 549 3.94 -36.33 0.72
N HIS A 550 5.05 -35.61 0.54
CA HIS A 550 6.11 -35.43 1.55
C HIS A 550 6.44 -33.96 1.73
N VAL A 551 6.15 -33.42 2.91
CA VAL A 551 6.48 -32.06 3.31
C VAL A 551 7.94 -31.98 3.77
N ASP A 552 8.65 -30.88 3.47
CA ASP A 552 9.96 -30.59 4.06
C ASP A 552 9.80 -30.35 5.58
N ALA A 553 10.00 -31.43 6.34
CA ALA A 553 9.77 -31.45 7.78
C ALA A 553 10.70 -30.50 8.55
N GLU A 554 11.96 -30.32 8.10
CA GLU A 554 12.91 -29.39 8.74
C GLU A 554 12.46 -27.93 8.56
N ARG A 555 12.08 -27.58 7.34
CA ARG A 555 11.55 -26.25 7.04
C ARG A 555 10.24 -26.00 7.81
N ARG A 556 9.32 -26.98 7.84
CA ARG A 556 8.05 -26.92 8.59
C ARG A 556 8.30 -26.68 10.09
N LEU A 557 9.27 -27.37 10.68
CA LEU A 557 9.61 -27.21 12.10
C LEU A 557 10.05 -25.77 12.43
N LYS A 558 10.90 -25.17 11.58
CA LYS A 558 11.32 -23.78 11.75
C LYS A 558 10.13 -22.82 11.66
N ILE A 559 9.22 -23.04 10.72
CA ILE A 559 7.99 -22.24 10.55
C ILE A 559 7.06 -22.38 11.77
N THR A 560 6.82 -23.60 12.26
CA THR A 560 5.93 -23.83 13.42
C THR A 560 6.47 -23.16 14.69
N ASN A 561 7.79 -23.18 14.88
CA ASN A 561 8.45 -22.51 16.00
C ASN A 561 8.26 -20.98 15.92
N ASN A 562 8.49 -20.40 14.74
CA ASN A 562 8.28 -18.97 14.50
C ASN A 562 6.81 -18.59 14.66
N HIS A 563 5.87 -19.43 14.18
CA HIS A 563 4.44 -19.14 14.31
C HIS A 563 3.98 -19.19 15.77
N THR A 564 4.38 -20.22 16.51
CA THR A 564 4.07 -20.31 17.96
C THR A 564 4.66 -19.10 18.70
N THR A 565 5.87 -18.69 18.34
CA THR A 565 6.51 -17.48 18.92
C THR A 565 5.73 -16.20 18.63
N THR A 566 5.07 -16.12 17.49
CA THR A 566 4.21 -14.95 17.15
C THR A 566 3.09 -14.79 18.18
N HIS A 567 2.44 -15.88 18.61
CA HIS A 567 1.43 -15.88 19.67
C HIS A 567 2.02 -15.47 21.02
N LEU A 568 3.20 -16.00 21.38
CA LEU A 568 3.87 -15.61 22.63
C LEU A 568 4.30 -14.14 22.62
N LEU A 569 4.67 -13.61 21.46
CA LEU A 569 5.05 -12.21 21.27
C LEU A 569 3.82 -11.29 21.42
N ASP A 570 2.66 -11.65 20.83
CA ASP A 570 1.42 -10.88 21.05
C ASP A 570 1.06 -10.81 22.53
N GLN A 571 1.10 -11.94 23.24
CA GLN A 571 0.86 -11.96 24.68
C GLN A 571 1.86 -11.05 25.43
N ALA A 572 3.16 -11.15 25.13
CA ALA A 572 4.19 -10.37 25.83
C ALA A 572 4.04 -8.86 25.56
N LEU A 573 3.74 -8.47 24.32
CA LEU A 573 3.48 -7.08 23.96
C LEU A 573 2.26 -6.50 24.70
N ARG A 574 1.17 -7.26 24.80
CA ARG A 574 -0.02 -6.85 25.58
C ARG A 574 0.28 -6.73 27.07
N GLU A 575 1.09 -7.64 27.61
CA GLU A 575 1.48 -7.59 29.03
C GLU A 575 2.41 -6.40 29.36
N VAL A 576 3.28 -5.99 28.42
CA VAL A 576 4.27 -4.91 28.64
C VAL A 576 3.73 -3.54 28.25
N LEU A 577 3.08 -3.43 27.06
CA LEU A 577 2.65 -2.16 26.50
C LEU A 577 1.17 -1.84 26.81
N GLY A 578 0.37 -2.88 27.11
CA GLY A 578 -1.04 -2.71 27.46
C GLY A 578 -2.03 -3.36 26.47
N PRO A 579 -3.33 -3.39 26.85
CA PRO A 579 -4.36 -4.12 26.11
C PRO A 579 -4.75 -3.48 24.77
N HIS A 580 -4.25 -2.30 24.44
CA HIS A 580 -4.44 -1.63 23.14
C HIS A 580 -3.63 -2.26 22.01
N VAL A 581 -2.67 -3.14 22.35
CA VAL A 581 -1.88 -3.87 21.35
C VAL A 581 -2.78 -4.89 20.66
N GLU A 582 -2.87 -4.79 19.34
CA GLU A 582 -3.58 -5.74 18.47
C GLU A 582 -2.72 -6.05 17.26
N GLN A 583 -2.72 -7.30 16.83
CA GLN A 583 -2.05 -7.70 15.59
C GLN A 583 -2.68 -7.00 14.39
N LYS A 584 -1.86 -6.34 13.58
CA LYS A 584 -2.26 -5.69 12.31
C LYS A 584 -1.73 -6.44 11.08
N GLY A 585 -0.78 -7.33 11.26
CA GLY A 585 -0.23 -8.19 10.25
C GLY A 585 0.84 -9.09 10.83
N SER A 586 1.11 -10.21 10.15
CA SER A 586 2.22 -11.10 10.48
C SER A 586 2.85 -11.64 9.19
N TYR A 587 4.07 -12.08 9.31
CA TYR A 587 4.76 -12.87 8.29
C TYR A 587 5.67 -13.87 8.99
N VAL A 588 5.45 -15.15 8.72
CA VAL A 588 6.12 -16.25 9.38
C VAL A 588 6.76 -17.13 8.32
N CYS A 589 8.09 -17.13 8.28
CA CYS A 589 8.89 -17.96 7.37
C CYS A 589 9.92 -18.78 8.18
N PRO A 590 10.68 -19.69 7.56
CA PRO A 590 11.66 -20.50 8.30
C PRO A 590 12.81 -19.69 8.92
N ASP A 591 13.15 -18.53 8.30
CA ASP A 591 14.33 -17.75 8.66
C ASP A 591 14.05 -16.72 9.76
N TYR A 592 12.84 -16.12 9.77
CA TYR A 592 12.43 -15.10 10.73
C TYR A 592 10.90 -15.01 10.85
N LEU A 593 10.45 -14.30 11.86
CA LEU A 593 9.07 -13.85 12.00
C LEU A 593 9.01 -12.32 11.98
N ARG A 594 7.89 -11.79 11.50
CA ARG A 594 7.56 -10.38 11.48
C ARG A 594 6.17 -10.19 12.08
N PHE A 595 6.05 -9.26 12.99
CA PHE A 595 4.81 -8.96 13.70
C PHE A 595 4.52 -7.46 13.65
N ASP A 596 3.40 -7.09 13.01
CA ASP A 596 2.91 -5.73 12.91
C ASP A 596 1.77 -5.55 13.92
N PHE A 597 1.86 -4.53 14.76
CA PHE A 597 0.93 -4.31 15.86
C PHE A 597 0.59 -2.83 16.08
N SER A 598 -0.60 -2.58 16.67
CA SER A 598 -1.02 -1.23 17.01
C SER A 598 -0.22 -0.71 18.22
N HIS A 599 0.54 0.37 18.00
CA HIS A 599 1.19 1.13 19.06
C HIS A 599 1.59 2.52 18.55
N PHE A 600 1.34 3.56 19.35
CA PHE A 600 1.37 4.96 18.88
C PHE A 600 2.75 5.62 19.02
N SER A 601 3.69 5.04 19.78
CA SER A 601 5.02 5.58 20.00
C SER A 601 6.10 4.56 19.63
N LYS A 602 7.34 5.03 19.43
CA LYS A 602 8.51 4.15 19.34
C LYS A 602 8.67 3.44 20.69
N MET A 603 8.89 2.13 20.65
CA MET A 603 9.26 1.37 21.85
C MET A 603 10.62 1.83 22.36
N THR A 604 10.73 1.93 23.68
CA THR A 604 12.02 2.17 24.34
C THR A 604 12.85 0.90 24.37
N ASP A 605 14.17 1.05 24.49
CA ASP A 605 15.07 -0.12 24.61
C ASP A 605 14.72 -1.00 25.83
N GLU A 606 14.24 -0.39 26.92
CA GLU A 606 13.77 -1.11 28.12
C GLU A 606 12.48 -1.91 27.86
N GLU A 607 11.56 -1.39 27.07
CA GLU A 607 10.33 -2.10 26.68
C GLU A 607 10.65 -3.27 25.77
N ILE A 608 11.57 -3.10 24.80
CA ILE A 608 12.05 -4.16 23.92
C ILE A 608 12.70 -5.28 24.74
N GLU A 609 13.58 -4.93 25.69
CA GLU A 609 14.23 -5.90 26.56
C GLU A 609 13.20 -6.68 27.43
N LYS A 610 12.20 -5.99 27.97
CA LYS A 610 11.13 -6.63 28.77
C LYS A 610 10.30 -7.60 27.92
N VAL A 611 9.93 -7.22 26.67
CA VAL A 611 9.19 -8.08 25.76
C VAL A 611 10.02 -9.30 25.39
N GLU A 612 11.28 -9.13 24.97
CA GLU A 612 12.19 -10.23 24.62
C GLU A 612 12.39 -11.20 25.79
N LYS A 613 12.65 -10.67 26.97
CA LYS A 613 12.77 -11.48 28.20
C LYS A 613 11.50 -12.26 28.48
N ARG A 614 10.32 -11.60 28.35
CA ARG A 614 9.03 -12.23 28.63
C ARG A 614 8.73 -13.37 27.66
N VAL A 615 8.96 -13.19 26.36
CA VAL A 615 8.81 -14.26 25.37
C VAL A 615 9.71 -15.47 25.74
N ASN A 616 10.98 -15.23 26.08
CA ASN A 616 11.89 -16.28 26.46
C ASN A 616 11.48 -16.97 27.78
N GLU A 617 10.80 -16.29 28.72
CA GLU A 617 10.18 -16.91 29.90
C GLU A 617 9.04 -17.84 29.52
N LEU A 618 8.17 -17.43 28.60
CA LEU A 618 7.05 -18.25 28.09
C LEU A 618 7.55 -19.49 27.34
N ILE A 619 8.65 -19.36 26.60
CA ILE A 619 9.32 -20.48 25.93
C ILE A 619 9.84 -21.49 26.99
N ARG A 620 10.55 -21.02 28.01
CA ARG A 620 11.10 -21.88 29.07
C ARG A 620 10.04 -22.52 29.96
N ALA A 621 8.83 -21.92 30.01
CA ALA A 621 7.71 -22.51 30.73
C ALA A 621 7.23 -23.83 30.10
N ASN A 622 7.62 -24.09 28.87
CA ASN A 622 7.34 -25.32 28.12
C ASN A 622 5.86 -25.72 28.14
N TYR A 623 4.98 -24.77 27.87
CA TYR A 623 3.54 -25.02 27.74
C TYR A 623 3.27 -25.99 26.58
N PRO A 624 2.47 -27.06 26.77
CA PRO A 624 2.05 -27.93 25.68
C PRO A 624 1.06 -27.20 24.77
N LEU A 625 0.95 -27.65 23.52
CA LEU A 625 -0.12 -27.28 22.63
C LEU A 625 -1.44 -27.83 23.14
N GLU A 626 -2.38 -26.97 23.46
CA GLU A 626 -3.76 -27.31 23.70
C GLU A 626 -4.57 -26.76 22.51
N GLU A 627 -5.31 -27.62 21.79
CA GLU A 627 -6.12 -27.17 20.65
C GLU A 627 -7.53 -27.76 20.65
N LYS A 628 -8.48 -26.96 20.15
CA LYS A 628 -9.84 -27.41 19.82
C LYS A 628 -10.09 -27.06 18.37
N ARG A 629 -10.13 -28.09 17.49
CA ARG A 629 -10.19 -27.91 16.03
C ARG A 629 -11.58 -27.57 15.50
N ASP A 630 -12.62 -27.78 16.27
CA ASP A 630 -14.02 -27.64 15.87
C ASP A 630 -14.84 -26.96 16.97
N ALA A 631 -14.42 -25.76 17.35
CA ALA A 631 -15.12 -24.93 18.33
C ALA A 631 -16.15 -24.03 17.63
N THR A 632 -17.30 -23.77 18.28
CA THR A 632 -18.15 -22.66 17.87
C THR A 632 -17.54 -21.32 18.27
N MET A 633 -17.94 -20.21 17.62
CA MET A 633 -17.48 -18.87 18.02
C MET A 633 -17.84 -18.55 19.48
N GLU A 634 -18.99 -19.04 19.98
CA GLU A 634 -19.40 -18.87 21.39
C GLU A 634 -18.45 -19.60 22.36
N GLU A 635 -18.11 -20.87 22.04
CA GLU A 635 -17.14 -21.66 22.82
C GLU A 635 -15.76 -21.00 22.81
N ALA A 636 -15.29 -20.55 21.64
CA ALA A 636 -14.00 -19.87 21.50
C ALA A 636 -13.94 -18.58 22.31
N THR A 637 -15.01 -17.79 22.29
CA THR A 637 -15.13 -16.57 23.09
C THR A 637 -15.15 -16.89 24.60
N ALA A 638 -15.87 -17.94 25.01
CA ALA A 638 -15.91 -18.40 26.39
C ALA A 638 -14.53 -18.90 26.88
N MET A 639 -13.69 -19.43 25.99
CA MET A 639 -12.29 -19.80 26.29
C MET A 639 -11.37 -18.56 26.35
N GLY A 640 -11.85 -17.36 26.02
CA GLY A 640 -11.05 -16.13 25.97
C GLY A 640 -10.19 -16.01 24.71
N ALA A 641 -10.54 -16.72 23.63
CA ALA A 641 -9.77 -16.70 22.40
C ALA A 641 -9.80 -15.32 21.74
N ILE A 642 -8.61 -14.85 21.35
CA ILE A 642 -8.45 -13.61 20.59
C ILE A 642 -8.67 -13.94 19.12
N ALA A 643 -9.62 -13.23 18.50
CA ALA A 643 -9.84 -13.28 17.05
C ALA A 643 -8.99 -12.21 16.34
N LEU A 644 -8.35 -12.57 15.25
CA LEU A 644 -7.65 -11.60 14.42
C LEU A 644 -8.66 -10.66 13.77
N PHE A 645 -8.32 -9.40 13.82
CA PHE A 645 -9.13 -8.33 13.30
C PHE A 645 -9.25 -8.38 11.76
N GLY A 646 -10.49 -8.25 11.23
CA GLY A 646 -10.76 -8.23 9.79
C GLY A 646 -10.70 -9.59 9.10
N GLU A 647 -10.68 -10.71 9.83
CA GLU A 647 -10.85 -12.04 9.26
C GLU A 647 -12.29 -12.55 9.42
N LYS A 648 -12.84 -13.14 8.35
CA LYS A 648 -14.09 -13.91 8.43
C LYS A 648 -13.76 -15.30 8.94
N TYR A 649 -14.34 -15.63 10.07
CA TYR A 649 -14.30 -16.99 10.59
C TYR A 649 -15.55 -17.75 10.15
N SER A 650 -15.39 -19.03 9.84
CA SER A 650 -16.52 -19.93 9.63
C SER A 650 -17.27 -20.16 10.95
N ASP A 651 -18.46 -20.78 10.91
CA ASP A 651 -19.23 -21.14 12.12
C ASP A 651 -18.45 -22.05 13.06
N ARG A 652 -17.44 -22.72 12.53
CA ARG A 652 -16.50 -23.59 13.26
C ARG A 652 -15.08 -23.06 13.11
N VAL A 653 -14.37 -22.94 14.23
CA VAL A 653 -13.02 -22.34 14.31
C VAL A 653 -12.07 -23.24 15.09
N ARG A 654 -10.79 -23.12 14.75
CA ARG A 654 -9.73 -23.77 15.53
C ARG A 654 -9.21 -22.82 16.59
N VAL A 655 -9.24 -23.22 17.85
CA VAL A 655 -8.65 -22.51 18.99
C VAL A 655 -7.30 -23.15 19.32
N VAL A 656 -6.25 -22.34 19.40
CA VAL A 656 -4.89 -22.74 19.78
C VAL A 656 -4.54 -22.05 21.09
N LYS A 657 -4.00 -22.83 22.07
CA LYS A 657 -3.69 -22.32 23.39
C LYS A 657 -2.30 -22.77 23.84
N PHE A 658 -1.51 -21.82 24.37
CA PHE A 658 -0.26 -22.04 25.07
C PHE A 658 -0.28 -21.25 26.37
N GLY A 659 -0.58 -21.93 27.50
CA GLY A 659 -0.71 -21.25 28.78
C GLY A 659 -1.82 -20.20 28.78
N LYS A 660 -1.45 -18.92 28.81
CA LYS A 660 -2.43 -17.79 28.76
C LYS A 660 -2.69 -17.26 27.38
N SER A 661 -1.87 -17.56 26.38
CA SER A 661 -2.13 -17.23 24.98
C SER A 661 -3.22 -18.14 24.44
N VAL A 662 -4.35 -17.57 24.03
CA VAL A 662 -5.50 -18.29 23.45
C VAL A 662 -5.95 -17.52 22.22
N GLU A 663 -5.83 -18.13 21.04
CA GLU A 663 -6.06 -17.43 19.77
C GLU A 663 -6.82 -18.31 18.78
N LEU A 664 -7.61 -17.67 17.90
CA LEU A 664 -8.16 -18.33 16.71
C LEU A 664 -7.06 -18.41 15.66
N CYS A 665 -6.59 -19.63 15.36
CA CYS A 665 -5.48 -19.79 14.42
C CYS A 665 -5.58 -21.08 13.62
N GLY A 666 -5.49 -20.93 12.27
CA GLY A 666 -5.42 -22.03 11.32
C GLY A 666 -4.00 -22.51 11.00
N GLY A 667 -2.97 -21.87 11.56
CA GLY A 667 -1.57 -22.19 11.26
C GLY A 667 -1.04 -23.46 11.94
N THR A 668 0.17 -23.86 11.56
CA THR A 668 0.86 -25.01 12.21
C THR A 668 1.69 -24.52 13.39
N HIS A 669 1.70 -25.29 14.48
CA HIS A 669 2.33 -24.89 15.75
C HIS A 669 3.25 -25.96 16.31
N ALA A 670 4.22 -25.54 17.13
CA ALA A 670 5.07 -26.43 17.91
C ALA A 670 4.24 -27.23 18.94
N GLN A 671 4.62 -28.45 19.24
CA GLN A 671 3.91 -29.30 20.21
C GLN A 671 4.06 -28.80 21.67
N ALA A 672 5.13 -28.03 21.93
CA ALA A 672 5.32 -27.33 23.21
C ALA A 672 6.23 -26.11 22.99
N THR A 673 6.05 -25.07 23.81
CA THR A 673 6.83 -23.82 23.67
C THR A 673 8.34 -24.02 23.88
N GLY A 674 8.75 -25.01 24.65
CA GLY A 674 10.16 -25.31 24.86
C GLY A 674 10.93 -25.78 23.61
N GLN A 675 10.23 -26.28 22.57
CA GLN A 675 10.84 -26.67 21.29
C GLN A 675 11.37 -25.48 20.49
N ILE A 676 10.90 -24.27 20.77
CA ILE A 676 11.29 -23.04 20.08
C ILE A 676 12.77 -22.70 20.30
N GLY A 677 13.28 -22.96 21.53
CA GLY A 677 14.64 -22.63 21.93
C GLY A 677 14.78 -21.15 22.35
N MET A 678 15.67 -20.42 21.69
CA MET A 678 15.94 -19.01 21.99
C MET A 678 15.12 -18.10 21.07
N PHE A 679 14.62 -16.98 21.61
CA PHE A 679 13.99 -15.90 20.86
C PHE A 679 14.84 -14.63 20.96
N MET A 680 15.00 -13.91 19.84
CA MET A 680 15.73 -12.63 19.80
C MET A 680 15.02 -11.65 18.86
N ILE A 681 14.81 -10.42 19.32
CA ILE A 681 14.31 -9.30 18.51
C ILE A 681 15.50 -8.72 17.72
N LEU A 682 15.34 -8.62 16.39
CA LEU A 682 16.35 -8.04 15.49
C LEU A 682 16.14 -6.54 15.29
N SER A 683 14.88 -6.12 15.12
CA SER A 683 14.54 -4.72 14.88
C SER A 683 13.14 -4.38 15.38
N GLU A 684 12.94 -3.12 15.69
CA GLU A 684 11.65 -2.49 15.97
C GLU A 684 11.54 -1.18 15.19
N GLY A 685 10.42 -0.93 14.47
CA GLY A 685 10.26 0.26 13.67
C GLY A 685 8.82 0.58 13.30
N ALA A 686 8.58 1.80 12.81
CA ALA A 686 7.27 2.21 12.29
C ALA A 686 7.07 1.66 10.87
N VAL A 687 5.86 1.14 10.58
CA VAL A 687 5.43 0.70 9.24
C VAL A 687 4.40 1.66 8.66
N ALA A 688 3.47 2.06 9.50
CA ALA A 688 2.41 3.02 9.17
C ALA A 688 2.09 3.84 10.43
N ALA A 689 1.26 4.84 10.28
CA ALA A 689 0.77 5.60 11.42
C ALA A 689 0.08 4.69 12.45
N GLY A 690 0.51 4.77 13.70
CA GLY A 690 -0.02 3.93 14.78
C GLY A 690 0.27 2.43 14.67
N VAL A 691 1.13 1.99 13.71
CA VAL A 691 1.52 0.59 13.53
C VAL A 691 3.02 0.43 13.60
N ARG A 692 3.46 -0.40 14.53
CA ARG A 692 4.84 -0.77 14.76
C ARG A 692 5.11 -2.18 14.24
N ARG A 693 6.34 -2.45 13.87
CA ARG A 693 6.82 -3.74 13.38
C ARG A 693 7.94 -4.25 14.25
N ILE A 694 7.86 -5.49 14.66
CA ILE A 694 9.00 -6.25 15.21
C ILE A 694 9.40 -7.31 14.18
N GLU A 695 10.70 -7.41 13.93
CA GLU A 695 11.32 -8.55 13.25
C GLU A 695 12.14 -9.33 14.27
N ALA A 696 11.98 -10.64 14.30
CA ALA A 696 12.60 -11.49 15.29
C ALA A 696 12.94 -12.88 14.73
N VAL A 697 13.83 -13.59 15.42
CA VAL A 697 14.30 -14.93 15.06
C VAL A 697 14.21 -15.87 16.24
N THR A 698 14.12 -17.18 15.94
CA THR A 698 14.06 -18.21 16.97
C THR A 698 15.12 -19.31 16.74
N GLY A 699 15.34 -20.13 17.75
CA GLY A 699 16.13 -21.39 17.68
C GLY A 699 17.51 -21.22 17.04
N GLU A 700 17.75 -21.94 15.96
CA GLU A 700 19.03 -21.93 15.24
C GLU A 700 19.40 -20.55 14.69
N ALA A 701 18.42 -19.84 14.12
CA ALA A 701 18.66 -18.51 13.57
C ALA A 701 19.08 -17.52 14.68
N ALA A 702 18.45 -17.56 15.85
CA ALA A 702 18.83 -16.74 17.00
C ALA A 702 20.24 -17.10 17.51
N TRP A 703 20.57 -18.38 17.53
CA TRP A 703 21.91 -18.82 17.88
C TRP A 703 22.99 -18.34 16.91
N LEU A 704 22.73 -18.44 15.60
CA LEU A 704 23.65 -17.93 14.55
C LEU A 704 23.88 -16.42 14.68
N HIS A 705 22.82 -15.63 14.91
CA HIS A 705 22.95 -14.20 15.18
C HIS A 705 23.82 -13.91 16.42
N THR A 706 23.56 -14.61 17.52
CA THR A 706 24.35 -14.45 18.75
C THR A 706 25.82 -14.80 18.51
N ARG A 707 26.10 -15.87 17.75
CA ARG A 707 27.46 -16.27 17.37
C ARG A 707 28.15 -15.20 16.52
N ALA A 708 27.48 -14.65 15.51
CA ALA A 708 28.03 -13.60 14.66
C ALA A 708 28.38 -12.33 15.47
N MET A 709 27.49 -11.93 16.40
CA MET A 709 27.74 -10.81 17.32
C MET A 709 28.96 -11.08 18.22
N SER A 710 29.04 -12.29 18.81
CA SER A 710 30.15 -12.70 19.65
C SER A 710 31.48 -12.72 18.89
N GLU A 711 31.48 -13.18 17.63
CA GLU A 711 32.67 -13.20 16.78
C GLU A 711 33.11 -11.79 16.39
N THR A 712 32.17 -10.92 16.05
CA THR A 712 32.43 -9.50 15.77
C THR A 712 33.07 -8.82 16.98
N LEU A 713 32.52 -9.06 18.19
CA LEU A 713 33.07 -8.52 19.44
C LEU A 713 34.47 -9.04 19.70
N LYS A 714 34.71 -10.36 19.50
CA LYS A 714 36.02 -10.98 19.64
C LYS A 714 37.04 -10.35 18.69
N ASN A 715 36.67 -10.18 17.42
CA ASN A 715 37.53 -9.57 16.44
C ASN A 715 37.83 -8.08 16.77
N ALA A 716 36.82 -7.34 17.23
CA ALA A 716 37.05 -5.96 17.68
C ALA A 716 37.99 -5.91 18.91
N LYS A 717 37.82 -6.79 19.91
CA LYS A 717 38.73 -6.90 21.08
C LYS A 717 40.18 -7.24 20.70
N ALA A 718 40.39 -7.99 19.62
CA ALA A 718 41.73 -8.37 19.17
C ALA A 718 42.56 -7.14 18.76
N PHE A 719 41.93 -6.07 18.19
CA PHE A 719 42.61 -4.79 17.87
C PHE A 719 43.11 -4.07 19.14
N PHE A 720 42.56 -4.38 20.30
CA PHE A 720 42.84 -3.75 21.59
C PHE A 720 43.47 -4.73 22.60
N ASN A 721 44.30 -5.67 22.10
CA ASN A 721 44.99 -6.65 22.92
C ASN A 721 44.07 -7.51 23.83
N ASN A 722 42.86 -7.81 23.36
CA ASN A 722 41.84 -8.58 24.07
C ASN A 722 41.42 -7.99 25.43
N THR A 723 41.39 -6.64 25.54
CA THR A 723 40.97 -5.96 26.76
C THR A 723 39.61 -6.44 27.26
N PRO A 724 39.40 -6.56 28.59
CA PRO A 724 38.09 -6.85 29.15
C PRO A 724 37.07 -5.73 28.82
N ASP A 725 37.48 -4.48 28.93
CA ASP A 725 36.65 -3.30 28.64
C ASP A 725 37.05 -2.66 27.29
N LEU A 726 36.32 -3.06 26.24
CA LEU A 726 36.51 -2.52 24.90
C LEU A 726 36.07 -1.06 24.81
N GLY A 727 35.01 -0.69 25.56
CA GLY A 727 34.47 0.66 25.56
C GLY A 727 35.48 1.69 26.07
N GLU A 728 36.14 1.37 27.18
CA GLU A 728 37.21 2.20 27.77
C GLU A 728 38.42 2.29 26.82
N ALA A 729 38.84 1.18 26.21
CA ALA A 729 39.95 1.15 25.26
C ALA A 729 39.69 2.03 24.02
N ILE A 730 38.47 1.96 23.45
CA ILE A 730 38.09 2.85 22.33
C ILE A 730 38.07 4.31 22.76
N ARG A 731 37.51 4.64 23.92
CA ARG A 731 37.47 6.02 24.44
C ARG A 731 38.89 6.55 24.60
N LYS A 732 39.78 5.78 25.15
CA LYS A 732 41.20 6.17 25.32
C LYS A 732 41.87 6.51 24.00
N VAL A 733 41.67 5.67 22.94
CA VAL A 733 42.22 5.94 21.62
C VAL A 733 41.62 7.20 20.98
N ILE A 734 40.32 7.45 21.18
CA ILE A 734 39.66 8.67 20.70
C ILE A 734 40.28 9.91 21.41
N ASP A 735 40.44 9.85 22.72
CA ASP A 735 40.99 10.96 23.50
C ASP A 735 42.48 11.22 23.18
N GLU A 736 43.29 10.16 23.00
CA GLU A 736 44.68 10.24 22.55
C GLU A 736 44.77 10.89 21.15
N ASN A 737 43.93 10.46 20.20
CA ASN A 737 43.86 11.05 18.86
C ASN A 737 43.46 12.53 18.88
N ALA A 738 42.52 12.90 19.76
CA ALA A 738 42.16 14.31 19.94
C ALA A 738 43.32 15.13 20.54
N GLY A 739 44.07 14.51 21.47
CA GLY A 739 45.30 15.08 22.03
C GLY A 739 46.39 15.31 20.99
N TYR A 740 46.70 14.25 20.20
CA TYR A 740 47.70 14.36 19.11
C TYR A 740 47.32 15.40 18.05
N LYS A 741 46.05 15.52 17.70
CA LYS A 741 45.59 16.56 16.78
C LYS A 741 45.90 17.96 17.30
N LYS A 742 45.59 18.25 18.57
CA LYS A 742 45.89 19.54 19.18
C LYS A 742 47.41 19.80 19.27
N GLU A 743 48.20 18.79 19.57
CA GLU A 743 49.64 18.88 19.60
C GLU A 743 50.24 19.18 18.21
N ILE A 744 49.79 18.47 17.19
CA ILE A 744 50.15 18.70 15.78
C ILE A 744 49.79 20.15 15.36
N GLU A 745 48.55 20.59 15.69
CA GLU A 745 48.13 21.97 15.40
C GLU A 745 49.04 23.01 16.10
N SER A 746 49.42 22.76 17.37
CA SER A 746 50.33 23.62 18.10
C SER A 746 51.72 23.69 17.44
N PHE A 747 52.31 22.53 17.06
CA PHE A 747 53.57 22.48 16.33
C PHE A 747 53.52 23.18 14.96
N VAL A 748 52.37 23.00 14.24
CA VAL A 748 52.16 23.71 12.96
C VAL A 748 52.13 25.23 13.19
N GLN A 749 51.41 25.71 14.19
CA GLN A 749 51.32 27.13 14.54
C GLN A 749 52.69 27.71 14.93
N GLU A 750 53.46 26.98 15.78
CA GLU A 750 54.84 27.43 16.14
C GLU A 750 55.75 27.51 14.92
N LYS A 751 55.67 26.51 14.01
CA LYS A 751 56.42 26.48 12.78
C LYS A 751 56.01 27.62 11.83
N VAL A 752 54.70 27.90 11.74
CA VAL A 752 54.14 29.04 10.99
C VAL A 752 54.69 30.38 11.53
N ALA A 753 54.70 30.56 12.88
CA ALA A 753 55.20 31.78 13.51
C ALA A 753 56.71 32.01 13.25
N ARG A 754 57.54 30.98 13.44
CA ARG A 754 58.99 31.05 13.14
C ARG A 754 59.29 31.35 11.64
N LEU A 755 58.52 30.71 10.75
CA LEU A 755 58.67 30.97 9.30
C LEU A 755 58.21 32.38 8.92
N ALA A 756 57.11 32.87 9.47
CA ALA A 756 56.66 34.25 9.26
C ALA A 756 57.68 35.27 9.73
N GLU A 757 58.26 35.06 10.91
CA GLU A 757 59.35 35.93 11.40
C GLU A 757 60.60 35.89 10.50
N LYS A 758 61.01 34.70 10.04
CA LYS A 758 62.16 34.58 9.12
C LYS A 758 61.85 35.26 7.79
N ILE A 759 60.71 35.00 7.20
CA ILE A 759 60.26 35.54 5.90
C ILE A 759 60.18 37.09 5.98
N SER A 760 59.65 37.64 7.06
CA SER A 760 59.50 39.07 7.21
C SER A 760 60.90 39.85 7.17
N LYS A 761 61.95 39.16 7.62
CA LYS A 761 63.31 39.70 7.62
C LYS A 761 64.00 39.68 6.24
N GLU A 762 63.49 38.88 5.32
CA GLU A 762 64.04 38.72 3.95
C GLU A 762 63.43 39.72 2.95
N ALA A 763 62.62 40.68 3.40
CA ALA A 763 61.92 41.63 2.55
C ALA A 763 62.94 42.62 1.88
N LYS A 764 62.70 42.79 0.57
CA LYS A 764 63.41 43.77 -0.26
C LYS A 764 62.48 44.93 -0.58
N GLU A 765 63.02 46.17 -0.59
CA GLU A 765 62.21 47.31 -0.98
C GLU A 765 62.21 47.46 -2.52
N ILE A 766 61.03 47.42 -3.11
CA ILE A 766 60.81 47.60 -4.54
C ILE A 766 59.74 48.68 -4.71
N ASN A 767 60.04 49.76 -5.37
CA ASN A 767 59.13 50.87 -5.60
C ASN A 767 58.46 51.41 -4.29
N GLY A 768 59.22 51.40 -3.16
CA GLY A 768 58.74 51.85 -1.85
C GLY A 768 57.82 50.79 -1.10
N ILE A 769 57.69 49.61 -1.58
CA ILE A 769 56.97 48.52 -0.98
C ILE A 769 57.93 47.41 -0.54
N LYS A 770 57.77 46.86 0.64
CA LYS A 770 58.51 45.67 1.13
C LYS A 770 57.97 44.41 0.51
N VAL A 771 58.75 43.74 -0.32
CA VAL A 771 58.33 42.53 -1.04
C VAL A 771 59.20 41.34 -0.64
N VAL A 772 58.60 40.19 -0.36
CA VAL A 772 59.32 38.94 -0.22
C VAL A 772 58.89 38.01 -1.36
N GLU A 773 59.92 37.51 -2.07
CA GLU A 773 59.79 36.44 -3.05
C GLU A 773 60.07 35.06 -2.39
N PHE A 774 59.10 34.21 -2.28
CA PHE A 774 59.27 32.94 -1.60
C PHE A 774 59.08 31.75 -2.60
N THR A 775 60.12 30.88 -2.67
CA THR A 775 60.16 29.78 -3.64
C THR A 775 60.39 28.40 -3.00
N GLN A 776 60.58 28.32 -1.69
CA GLN A 776 60.83 27.06 -1.01
C GLN A 776 59.55 26.22 -0.94
N SER A 777 59.68 24.90 -1.19
CA SER A 777 58.55 23.98 -1.06
C SER A 777 57.95 24.00 0.34
N MET A 778 56.66 24.14 0.40
CA MET A 778 55.91 24.25 1.66
C MET A 778 54.47 23.65 1.48
N ASP A 779 53.92 23.07 2.52
CA ASP A 779 52.50 22.68 2.54
C ASP A 779 51.61 23.92 2.29
N PRO A 780 50.68 23.88 1.34
CA PRO A 780 49.82 25.02 1.00
C PRO A 780 49.02 25.58 2.18
N VAL A 781 48.60 24.72 3.13
CA VAL A 781 47.89 25.14 4.35
C VAL A 781 48.84 25.96 5.24
N MET A 782 50.07 25.48 5.39
CA MET A 782 51.11 26.21 6.15
C MET A 782 51.48 27.54 5.47
N ALA A 783 51.62 27.56 4.14
CA ALA A 783 51.89 28.78 3.37
C ALA A 783 50.76 29.83 3.58
N LYS A 784 49.50 29.39 3.56
CA LYS A 784 48.34 30.23 3.85
C LYS A 784 48.36 30.75 5.29
N GLY A 785 48.75 29.89 6.25
CA GLY A 785 48.90 30.27 7.66
C GLY A 785 49.99 31.37 7.85
N VAL A 786 51.18 31.20 7.24
CA VAL A 786 52.28 32.19 7.25
C VAL A 786 51.83 33.51 6.65
N ALA A 787 51.20 33.49 5.48
CA ALA A 787 50.65 34.66 4.82
C ALA A 787 49.61 35.38 5.68
N GLY A 788 48.68 34.66 6.31
CA GLY A 788 47.67 35.23 7.20
C GLY A 788 48.25 35.84 8.48
N LEU A 789 49.34 35.28 8.99
CA LEU A 789 50.07 35.87 10.15
C LEU A 789 50.82 37.12 9.74
N LEU A 790 51.56 37.12 8.63
CA LEU A 790 52.25 38.25 8.09
C LEU A 790 51.30 39.43 7.78
N GLN A 791 50.14 39.17 7.23
CA GLN A 791 49.09 40.15 6.95
C GLN A 791 48.71 40.97 8.17
N LYS A 792 48.67 40.31 9.35
CA LYS A 792 48.27 40.95 10.63
C LYS A 792 49.41 41.71 11.31
N GLN A 793 50.69 41.34 11.03
CA GLN A 793 51.86 41.79 11.78
C GLN A 793 52.72 42.80 11.02
N THR A 794 52.44 43.00 9.70
CA THR A 794 53.32 43.83 8.87
C THR A 794 52.55 44.99 8.21
N GLU A 795 53.23 46.07 7.91
CA GLU A 795 52.75 47.24 7.16
C GLU A 795 53.60 47.47 5.91
N ASN A 796 52.92 47.91 4.83
CA ASN A 796 53.57 48.19 3.53
C ASN A 796 54.32 46.95 3.00
N PHE A 797 53.70 45.79 3.07
CA PHE A 797 54.35 44.49 2.92
C PHE A 797 53.59 43.58 1.96
N VAL A 798 54.33 42.87 1.11
CA VAL A 798 53.84 41.87 0.15
C VAL A 798 54.60 40.57 0.35
N LEU A 799 53.86 39.42 0.42
CA LEU A 799 54.43 38.11 0.23
C LEU A 799 53.94 37.56 -1.13
N ALA A 800 54.87 37.39 -2.06
CA ALA A 800 54.68 36.69 -3.32
C ALA A 800 55.36 35.31 -3.22
N ALA A 801 54.59 34.24 -3.19
CA ALA A 801 55.14 32.90 -3.08
C ALA A 801 54.70 32.05 -4.28
N ALA A 802 55.69 31.34 -4.86
CA ALA A 802 55.49 30.40 -5.95
C ALA A 802 56.38 29.17 -5.69
N PHE A 803 55.76 28.01 -5.44
CA PHE A 803 56.48 26.81 -5.01
C PHE A 803 55.82 25.54 -5.50
N GLU A 804 56.60 24.50 -5.62
CA GLU A 804 56.10 23.14 -5.89
C GLU A 804 55.83 22.41 -4.57
N TYR A 805 54.66 21.73 -4.50
CA TYR A 805 54.30 20.82 -3.41
C TYR A 805 53.52 19.62 -3.95
N ALA A 806 53.97 18.41 -3.64
CA ALA A 806 53.40 17.15 -4.14
C ALA A 806 53.23 17.17 -5.71
N GLU A 807 54.29 17.56 -6.41
CA GLU A 807 54.36 17.64 -7.87
C GLU A 807 53.36 18.62 -8.51
N LYS A 808 52.85 19.56 -7.74
CA LYS A 808 51.89 20.58 -8.19
C LYS A 808 52.42 22.00 -7.90
N PRO A 809 52.26 22.93 -8.86
CA PRO A 809 52.61 24.34 -8.61
C PRO A 809 51.55 25.00 -7.73
N ASN A 810 52.01 25.81 -6.79
CA ASN A 810 51.20 26.58 -5.86
C ASN A 810 51.66 28.01 -5.83
N LEU A 811 50.70 28.95 -5.82
CA LEU A 811 50.96 30.37 -5.64
C LEU A 811 50.24 30.88 -4.40
N VAL A 812 50.88 31.78 -3.66
CA VAL A 812 50.27 32.54 -2.57
C VAL A 812 50.65 34.01 -2.74
N LEU A 813 49.65 34.89 -2.73
CA LEU A 813 49.84 36.33 -2.74
C LEU A 813 49.14 36.93 -1.51
N MET A 814 49.90 37.69 -0.72
CA MET A 814 49.37 38.40 0.44
C MET A 814 49.80 39.88 0.38
N TYR A 815 48.85 40.75 0.63
CA TYR A 815 49.01 42.18 0.86
C TYR A 815 48.70 42.51 2.32
N SER A 816 49.53 43.34 2.94
CA SER A 816 49.24 43.95 4.25
C SER A 816 48.00 44.82 4.18
N GLN A 817 47.29 45.00 5.32
CA GLN A 817 45.97 45.65 5.36
C GLN A 817 46.02 47.12 4.82
N ASP A 818 47.11 47.86 5.04
CA ASP A 818 47.29 49.21 4.52
C ASP A 818 47.42 49.25 2.99
N LEU A 819 48.00 48.20 2.35
CA LEU A 819 48.03 48.06 0.89
C LEU A 819 46.69 47.73 0.30
N VAL A 820 45.92 46.91 1.01
CA VAL A 820 44.50 46.60 0.64
C VAL A 820 43.69 47.90 0.70
N ALA A 821 43.87 48.74 1.74
CA ALA A 821 43.17 50.01 1.86
C ALA A 821 43.57 51.01 0.74
N LYS A 822 44.77 50.86 0.14
CA LYS A 822 45.24 51.63 -1.04
C LYS A 822 44.72 51.01 -2.37
N GLY A 823 43.87 49.98 -2.36
CA GLY A 823 43.25 49.44 -3.55
C GLY A 823 43.90 48.14 -4.12
N LYS A 824 44.95 47.59 -3.49
CA LYS A 824 45.58 46.36 -3.91
C LYS A 824 44.58 45.16 -3.66
N ASN A 825 44.55 44.20 -4.54
CA ASN A 825 43.63 43.05 -4.49
C ASN A 825 44.30 41.74 -4.90
N ALA A 826 44.73 40.94 -3.91
CA ALA A 826 45.41 39.66 -4.12
C ALA A 826 44.54 38.64 -4.91
N GLY A 827 43.22 38.66 -4.71
CA GLY A 827 42.28 37.78 -5.43
C GLY A 827 42.20 38.06 -6.94
N LYS A 828 42.42 39.34 -7.35
CA LYS A 828 42.49 39.75 -8.75
C LYS A 828 43.85 39.41 -9.33
N ASP A 829 44.94 39.82 -8.65
CA ASP A 829 46.31 39.74 -9.17
C ASP A 829 46.78 38.27 -9.27
N ILE A 830 46.41 37.41 -8.34
CA ILE A 830 46.79 35.99 -8.38
C ILE A 830 46.14 35.23 -9.54
N ARG A 831 45.00 35.66 -10.05
CA ARG A 831 44.35 35.04 -11.23
C ARG A 831 45.14 35.26 -12.50
N GLU A 832 45.80 36.42 -12.62
CA GLU A 832 46.63 36.70 -13.78
C GLU A 832 47.92 35.84 -13.76
N ALA A 833 48.56 35.71 -12.60
CA ALA A 833 49.75 34.87 -12.45
C ALA A 833 49.40 33.35 -12.57
N ALA A 834 48.24 32.93 -12.13
CA ALA A 834 47.79 31.52 -12.18
C ALA A 834 47.67 30.99 -13.62
N LYS A 835 47.44 31.86 -14.62
CA LYS A 835 47.42 31.48 -16.03
C LYS A 835 48.77 30.90 -16.49
N LEU A 836 49.86 31.38 -15.93
CA LEU A 836 51.25 30.96 -16.29
C LEU A 836 51.63 29.58 -15.75
N ILE A 837 50.86 29.06 -14.79
CA ILE A 837 51.02 27.70 -14.27
C ILE A 837 49.89 26.78 -14.73
N LEU A 838 49.16 27.14 -15.79
CA LEU A 838 47.99 26.45 -16.31
C LEU A 838 46.98 26.13 -15.20
N GLY A 839 46.70 27.10 -14.37
CA GLY A 839 45.96 26.98 -13.13
C GLY A 839 44.89 28.02 -12.93
N GLY A 840 44.25 27.95 -11.77
CA GLY A 840 43.23 28.89 -11.33
C GLY A 840 43.35 29.15 -9.82
N GLY A 841 42.81 30.28 -9.38
CA GLY A 841 42.84 30.65 -7.98
C GLY A 841 41.96 31.83 -7.65
N GLY A 842 42.02 32.25 -6.40
CA GLY A 842 41.25 33.37 -5.90
C GLY A 842 41.41 33.50 -4.39
N GLY A 843 40.74 34.48 -3.82
CA GLY A 843 40.77 34.75 -2.40
C GLY A 843 40.23 36.13 -2.07
N GLN A 844 40.50 36.57 -0.85
CA GLN A 844 40.15 37.91 -0.35
C GLN A 844 41.11 38.94 -0.90
N PRO A 845 40.78 40.23 -0.88
CA PRO A 845 41.72 41.30 -1.32
C PRO A 845 43.09 41.24 -0.64
N GLY A 846 43.17 40.81 0.60
CA GLY A 846 44.44 40.74 1.35
C GLY A 846 45.19 39.41 1.26
N LEU A 847 44.55 38.31 0.86
CA LEU A 847 45.19 37.01 0.78
C LEU A 847 44.50 36.14 -0.24
N ALA A 848 45.22 35.64 -1.20
CA ALA A 848 44.72 34.71 -2.21
C ALA A 848 45.73 33.58 -2.49
N THR A 849 45.22 32.46 -2.96
CA THR A 849 45.97 31.27 -3.32
C THR A 849 45.56 30.75 -4.70
N ALA A 850 46.49 30.12 -5.42
CA ALA A 850 46.19 29.44 -6.69
C ALA A 850 46.99 28.17 -6.78
N GLY A 851 46.42 27.20 -7.53
CA GLY A 851 47.10 25.96 -7.89
C GLY A 851 47.00 25.72 -9.40
N GLY A 852 47.96 24.97 -9.96
CA GLY A 852 48.02 24.69 -11.41
C GLY A 852 48.52 23.31 -11.75
N LYS A 853 48.86 23.13 -13.05
CA LYS A 853 49.38 21.88 -13.60
C LYS A 853 50.80 21.98 -14.17
N ASP A 854 51.26 23.17 -14.41
CA ASP A 854 52.59 23.43 -15.03
C ASP A 854 53.59 24.00 -14.00
N VAL A 855 54.49 23.15 -13.54
CA VAL A 855 55.55 23.51 -12.59
C VAL A 855 56.62 24.42 -13.26
N ALA A 856 56.85 24.30 -14.56
CA ALA A 856 57.84 25.09 -15.28
C ALA A 856 57.49 26.58 -15.31
N GLY A 857 56.19 26.90 -15.25
CA GLY A 857 55.67 28.28 -15.21
C GLY A 857 55.80 29.00 -13.85
N LEU A 858 56.28 28.34 -12.78
CA LEU A 858 56.37 28.93 -11.43
C LEU A 858 57.24 30.19 -11.36
N LYS A 859 58.39 30.21 -12.10
CA LYS A 859 59.33 31.37 -12.12
C LYS A 859 58.67 32.59 -12.77
N ASP A 860 57.97 32.37 -13.88
CA ASP A 860 57.28 33.46 -14.59
C ASP A 860 56.06 33.94 -13.81
N ALA A 861 55.35 33.03 -13.16
CA ALA A 861 54.23 33.36 -12.27
C ALA A 861 54.68 34.20 -11.06
N LEU A 862 55.80 33.85 -10.43
CA LEU A 862 56.39 34.68 -9.34
C LEU A 862 56.77 36.08 -9.82
N ALA A 863 57.46 36.20 -10.95
CA ALA A 863 57.80 37.48 -11.53
C ALA A 863 56.59 38.37 -11.82
N LYS A 864 55.48 37.70 -12.31
CA LYS A 864 54.21 38.37 -12.56
C LYS A 864 53.50 38.82 -11.27
N LEU A 865 53.57 38.01 -10.21
CA LEU A 865 53.03 38.41 -8.91
C LEU A 865 53.76 39.65 -8.33
N VAL A 866 55.11 39.70 -8.46
CA VAL A 866 55.92 40.84 -8.01
C VAL A 866 55.63 42.09 -8.83
N GLU A 867 55.59 41.99 -10.18
CA GLU A 867 55.21 43.08 -11.08
C GLU A 867 53.87 43.68 -10.68
N LEU A 868 52.82 42.89 -10.55
CA LEU A 868 51.46 43.34 -10.18
C LEU A 868 51.39 43.90 -8.78
N ALA A 869 52.20 43.37 -7.87
CA ALA A 869 52.25 43.89 -6.48
C ALA A 869 52.93 45.24 -6.37
N THR A 870 53.92 45.52 -7.24
CA THR A 870 54.78 46.78 -7.15
C THR A 870 54.40 47.82 -8.21
N ALA A 871 53.49 47.49 -9.13
CA ALA A 871 52.87 48.48 -10.05
C ALA A 871 51.83 49.32 -9.29
#